data_1afe0cc6321866d348399c86c39df7da
#
_entry.id   1afe0cc6321866d348399c86c39df7da
#
_cell.length_a   1.000
_cell.length_b   1.000
_cell.length_c   1.000
_cell.angle_alpha   90.00
_cell.angle_beta   90.00
_cell.angle_gamma   90.00
#
_symmetry.space_group_name_H-M   'P 1'
#
loop_
_entity.id
_entity.type
_entity.pdbx_description
1 polymer ?
#
loop_
_entity_poly.entity_id
_entity_poly.type
_entity_poly.pdbx_seq_one_letter_code
_entity_poly.pdbx_strand_id
1 'polypeptide(L)'
;EIMDDAPVKRVELHCHTKMSKMDGVTPIEELVRTAAKWGHKAVAITDHGVVQAFPFAYKEIQDKKLDIKLIYGVEAYLCHAVTDKKNYHIIILAKNIEGLRNLYKLISLSHLQYFGGKPKRPRMTKELITQYREGLIVGSACAAGEVFRAILNGAPQEDLEEIASFYDYLEIQPLGNNRYLLNDDYYPEIKTKDDLINLNKKVLALADKLGKLTVATGDVHFLKAKDNLLRRILTVGVGYPDVEQAPLYFRTTEEMLAEFDYLGKERAYEVVVENTNKISDQVEKFKPVPGDEFLYSPVIPGAEQKVRDMSYARAHELYGETLPKIVEDRLKMELNAIIGNGFAVLYYIAHLLVKKSNDDGYMVGSRGSVGSSFVATMLNITEVNPLAPHYRCPHCYHTEFFEDGTVGSGFDLPHKVCPKCQTEMVRDGHGIPFAVFLGFHGEKVPDIDLNFSGEYQSKAHKYTEELFGRDNVFRAGTLGTIAKATAYGYVKKYYEGRNQPVRSAYIEGLIPGLVDVKRTTGQHPGGIVVVPRNLDIHYITPVSYPADDENSGTITTHFDYHSINDRLVKLDILGHDDPTMIKMLDTLLGQDGYCKAIPFGDPETMELFLSTKSLRVTPEQIGTNVGTFGVPECGTLFVRQMIEDVKPKNFSDLLHISGYSHGTNVWLNNAQDLIKEGKPTEETISTRDDIMNYLIEKGVEPSMAFGIMEWCRKGKAFKKGLKPEQKEALKNA
;
A
#
# COMPACT_ATOMS: atom_id res chain seq x y z
N GLU A 1 -32.61 -1.28 -13.06
CA GLU A 1 -31.51 -2.04 -12.50
C GLU A 1 -31.62 -3.50 -12.93
N ILE A 2 -30.52 -4.11 -13.42
CA ILE A 2 -30.52 -5.51 -13.87
C ILE A 2 -30.38 -6.41 -12.63
N MET A 3 -31.27 -7.39 -12.51
CA MET A 3 -31.24 -8.42 -11.48
C MET A 3 -31.17 -9.79 -12.14
N ASP A 4 -30.61 -10.77 -11.41
CA ASP A 4 -30.62 -12.17 -11.83
C ASP A 4 -31.81 -12.87 -11.16
N ASP A 5 -32.85 -13.18 -11.94
CA ASP A 5 -34.09 -13.74 -11.43
C ASP A 5 -34.15 -15.28 -11.53
N ALA A 6 -33.09 -15.93 -12.04
CA ALA A 6 -33.04 -17.38 -12.13
C ALA A 6 -33.15 -18.04 -10.74
N PRO A 7 -33.89 -19.14 -10.59
CA PRO A 7 -34.06 -19.82 -9.29
C PRO A 7 -32.75 -20.42 -8.77
N VAL A 8 -31.90 -20.94 -9.64
CA VAL A 8 -30.55 -21.40 -9.33
C VAL A 8 -29.54 -20.58 -10.14
N LYS A 9 -28.62 -19.95 -9.44
CA LYS A 9 -27.65 -19.03 -10.06
C LYS A 9 -26.42 -19.78 -10.58
N ARG A 10 -25.87 -19.29 -11.67
CA ARG A 10 -24.55 -19.71 -12.16
C ARG A 10 -23.42 -19.18 -11.29
N VAL A 11 -22.24 -19.72 -11.45
CA VAL A 11 -21.00 -19.18 -10.91
C VAL A 11 -20.07 -18.77 -12.05
N GLU A 12 -19.57 -17.53 -12.04
CA GLU A 12 -18.55 -17.09 -12.97
C GLU A 12 -17.17 -17.56 -12.53
N LEU A 13 -16.50 -18.31 -13.41
CA LEU A 13 -15.19 -18.91 -13.15
C LEU A 13 -14.04 -18.25 -13.93
N HIS A 14 -14.32 -17.22 -14.74
CA HIS A 14 -13.32 -16.54 -15.55
C HIS A 14 -13.62 -15.04 -15.62
N CYS A 15 -12.98 -14.27 -14.74
CA CYS A 15 -13.29 -12.86 -14.59
C CYS A 15 -12.02 -12.04 -14.32
N HIS A 16 -11.84 -10.99 -15.11
CA HIS A 16 -10.76 -10.02 -14.99
C HIS A 16 -11.25 -8.76 -14.29
N THR A 17 -10.39 -8.20 -13.45
CA THR A 17 -10.61 -6.94 -12.75
C THR A 17 -9.73 -5.84 -13.31
N LYS A 18 -9.81 -4.64 -12.71
CA LYS A 18 -8.87 -3.53 -12.99
C LYS A 18 -7.40 -3.88 -12.70
N MET A 19 -7.11 -5.03 -12.06
CA MET A 19 -5.75 -5.51 -11.83
C MET A 19 -5.16 -6.27 -13.02
N SER A 20 -5.96 -6.67 -14.02
CA SER A 20 -5.46 -7.11 -15.34
C SER A 20 -4.93 -5.88 -16.08
N LYS A 21 -3.61 -5.73 -16.06
CA LYS A 21 -2.85 -4.53 -16.48
C LYS A 21 -3.30 -3.99 -17.84
N MET A 22 -3.90 -2.78 -17.81
CA MET A 22 -4.33 -2.04 -19.01
C MET A 22 -5.26 -2.84 -19.94
N ASP A 23 -6.03 -3.77 -19.37
CA ASP A 23 -6.93 -4.66 -20.13
C ASP A 23 -8.31 -4.77 -19.48
N GLY A 24 -8.40 -5.06 -18.19
CA GLY A 24 -9.67 -5.13 -17.47
C GLY A 24 -10.12 -3.79 -16.89
N VAL A 25 -11.41 -3.49 -16.98
CA VAL A 25 -12.03 -2.30 -16.36
C VAL A 25 -13.14 -2.66 -15.36
N THR A 26 -13.26 -3.94 -14.99
CA THR A 26 -14.23 -4.39 -13.98
C THR A 26 -13.81 -3.88 -12.59
N PRO A 27 -14.61 -3.03 -11.92
CA PRO A 27 -14.31 -2.58 -10.57
C PRO A 27 -14.46 -3.75 -9.59
N ILE A 28 -13.44 -3.98 -8.76
CA ILE A 28 -13.38 -5.15 -7.86
C ILE A 28 -14.54 -5.13 -6.86
N GLU A 29 -14.77 -4.00 -6.22
CA GLU A 29 -15.80 -3.84 -5.18
C GLU A 29 -17.21 -3.96 -5.77
N GLU A 30 -17.44 -3.40 -6.95
CA GLU A 30 -18.75 -3.49 -7.63
C GLU A 30 -19.02 -4.91 -8.12
N LEU A 31 -18.01 -5.64 -8.57
CA LEU A 31 -18.15 -7.04 -8.99
C LEU A 31 -18.71 -7.90 -7.86
N VAL A 32 -18.05 -7.87 -6.69
CA VAL A 32 -18.47 -8.70 -5.55
C VAL A 32 -19.83 -8.27 -4.98
N ARG A 33 -20.12 -6.95 -4.96
CA ARG A 33 -21.44 -6.44 -4.56
C ARG A 33 -22.53 -6.87 -5.52
N THR A 34 -22.28 -6.80 -6.83
CA THR A 34 -23.24 -7.20 -7.86
C THR A 34 -23.54 -8.69 -7.79
N ALA A 35 -22.51 -9.52 -7.70
CA ALA A 35 -22.67 -10.97 -7.60
C ALA A 35 -23.44 -11.36 -6.34
N ALA A 36 -23.12 -10.75 -5.19
CA ALA A 36 -23.84 -10.99 -3.94
C ALA A 36 -25.31 -10.53 -4.02
N LYS A 37 -25.57 -9.35 -4.59
CA LYS A 37 -26.91 -8.80 -4.78
C LYS A 37 -27.77 -9.68 -5.70
N TRP A 38 -27.17 -10.29 -6.71
CA TRP A 38 -27.85 -11.23 -7.60
C TRP A 38 -28.09 -12.61 -6.98
N GLY A 39 -27.52 -12.87 -5.79
CA GLY A 39 -27.66 -14.15 -5.11
C GLY A 39 -26.74 -15.24 -5.66
N HIS A 40 -25.66 -14.90 -6.37
CA HIS A 40 -24.66 -15.88 -6.77
C HIS A 40 -23.94 -16.41 -5.52
N LYS A 41 -23.70 -17.73 -5.47
CA LYS A 41 -22.97 -18.34 -4.34
C LYS A 41 -21.52 -17.94 -4.27
N ALA A 42 -20.90 -17.74 -5.44
CA ALA A 42 -19.50 -17.45 -5.57
C ALA A 42 -19.20 -16.67 -6.85
N VAL A 43 -18.03 -16.05 -6.88
CA VAL A 43 -17.43 -15.46 -8.07
C VAL A 43 -15.92 -15.68 -8.04
N ALA A 44 -15.34 -16.07 -9.17
CA ALA A 44 -13.88 -16.20 -9.29
C ALA A 44 -13.25 -14.88 -9.74
N ILE A 45 -12.03 -14.63 -9.28
CA ILE A 45 -11.16 -13.60 -9.84
C ILE A 45 -9.98 -14.31 -10.47
N THR A 46 -9.78 -14.10 -11.75
CA THR A 46 -8.76 -14.77 -12.58
C THR A 46 -8.04 -13.78 -13.49
N ASP A 47 -7.39 -12.78 -12.89
CA ASP A 47 -6.63 -11.76 -13.63
C ASP A 47 -5.44 -12.36 -14.40
N HIS A 48 -4.95 -11.66 -15.40
CA HIS A 48 -3.82 -12.06 -16.23
C HIS A 48 -2.51 -12.11 -15.44
N GLY A 49 -2.07 -13.30 -15.06
CA GLY A 49 -0.77 -13.57 -14.46
C GLY A 49 -0.52 -12.93 -13.08
N VAL A 50 -1.52 -12.33 -12.46
CA VAL A 50 -1.43 -11.60 -11.19
C VAL A 50 -2.61 -11.90 -10.28
N VAL A 51 -2.42 -11.65 -8.98
CA VAL A 51 -3.44 -11.92 -7.95
C VAL A 51 -3.71 -10.72 -7.02
N GLN A 52 -3.31 -9.53 -7.42
CA GLN A 52 -3.38 -8.31 -6.58
C GLN A 52 -4.81 -7.90 -6.17
N ALA A 53 -5.83 -8.36 -6.87
CA ALA A 53 -7.22 -8.05 -6.55
C ALA A 53 -7.75 -8.76 -5.29
N PHE A 54 -7.13 -9.85 -4.86
CA PHE A 54 -7.64 -10.70 -3.78
C PHE A 54 -7.89 -9.95 -2.46
N PRO A 55 -6.92 -9.20 -1.91
CA PRO A 55 -7.14 -8.49 -0.66
C PRO A 55 -8.24 -7.43 -0.75
N PHE A 56 -8.35 -6.73 -1.88
CA PHE A 56 -9.37 -5.70 -2.10
C PHE A 56 -10.78 -6.30 -2.14
N ALA A 57 -10.96 -7.39 -2.89
CA ALA A 57 -12.23 -8.09 -2.97
C ALA A 57 -12.65 -8.67 -1.61
N TYR A 58 -11.73 -9.30 -0.90
CA TYR A 58 -11.99 -9.84 0.43
C TYR A 58 -12.39 -8.76 1.42
N LYS A 59 -11.68 -7.63 1.41
CA LYS A 59 -11.99 -6.49 2.28
C LYS A 59 -13.40 -5.95 2.04
N GLU A 60 -13.82 -5.79 0.78
CA GLU A 60 -15.17 -5.33 0.46
C GLU A 60 -16.24 -6.29 0.97
N ILE A 61 -16.01 -7.60 0.82
CA ILE A 61 -16.92 -8.64 1.35
C ILE A 61 -17.04 -8.51 2.86
N GLN A 62 -15.93 -8.32 3.59
CA GLN A 62 -15.94 -8.18 5.06
C GLN A 62 -16.59 -6.87 5.51
N ASP A 63 -16.19 -5.74 4.94
CA ASP A 63 -16.68 -4.41 5.32
C ASP A 63 -18.19 -4.26 5.08
N LYS A 64 -18.71 -4.89 4.04
CA LYS A 64 -20.14 -4.86 3.67
C LYS A 64 -20.93 -6.08 4.14
N LYS A 65 -20.26 -7.05 4.75
CA LYS A 65 -20.85 -8.32 5.21
C LYS A 65 -21.64 -9.02 4.10
N LEU A 66 -21.02 -9.11 2.92
CA LEU A 66 -21.64 -9.73 1.75
C LEU A 66 -21.65 -11.26 1.89
N ASP A 67 -22.77 -11.88 1.53
CA ASP A 67 -22.90 -13.32 1.49
C ASP A 67 -22.50 -13.85 0.10
N ILE A 68 -21.20 -13.99 -0.09
CA ILE A 68 -20.62 -14.54 -1.31
C ILE A 68 -19.28 -15.20 -1.01
N LYS A 69 -18.99 -16.31 -1.66
CA LYS A 69 -17.69 -16.96 -1.63
C LYS A 69 -16.82 -16.42 -2.76
N LEU A 70 -15.59 -16.02 -2.42
CA LEU A 70 -14.59 -15.62 -3.41
C LEU A 70 -13.75 -16.84 -3.80
N ILE A 71 -13.66 -17.11 -5.10
CA ILE A 71 -12.78 -18.14 -5.65
C ILE A 71 -11.50 -17.45 -6.13
N TYR A 72 -10.39 -17.74 -5.46
CA TYR A 72 -9.09 -17.16 -5.75
C TYR A 72 -8.42 -17.91 -6.89
N GLY A 73 -8.18 -17.24 -8.00
CA GLY A 73 -7.56 -17.86 -9.16
C GLY A 73 -6.73 -16.88 -9.99
N VAL A 74 -6.20 -17.39 -11.08
CA VAL A 74 -5.41 -16.62 -12.04
C VAL A 74 -5.64 -17.19 -13.44
N GLU A 75 -5.70 -16.31 -14.45
CA GLU A 75 -5.45 -16.71 -15.82
C GLU A 75 -3.96 -16.56 -16.08
N ALA A 76 -3.24 -17.67 -15.93
CA ALA A 76 -1.80 -17.73 -16.11
C ALA A 76 -1.42 -17.91 -17.60
N TYR A 77 -0.15 -17.68 -17.88
CA TYR A 77 0.44 -17.91 -19.19
C TYR A 77 1.22 -19.22 -19.19
N LEU A 78 0.78 -20.18 -20.00
CA LEU A 78 1.41 -21.48 -20.14
C LEU A 78 2.42 -21.47 -21.29
N CYS A 79 3.61 -21.99 -21.08
CA CYS A 79 4.58 -22.30 -22.13
C CYS A 79 4.99 -23.78 -22.03
N HIS A 80 5.35 -24.42 -23.14
CA HIS A 80 5.85 -25.79 -23.11
C HIS A 80 7.30 -25.82 -22.66
N ALA A 81 8.11 -24.89 -23.15
CA ALA A 81 9.49 -24.69 -22.72
C ALA A 81 9.76 -23.21 -22.42
N VAL A 82 10.72 -22.94 -21.55
CA VAL A 82 11.11 -21.56 -21.17
C VAL A 82 11.60 -20.74 -22.37
N THR A 83 12.17 -21.42 -23.38
CA THR A 83 12.66 -20.83 -24.63
C THR A 83 11.55 -20.47 -25.62
N ASP A 84 10.32 -20.92 -25.40
CA ASP A 84 9.22 -20.68 -26.33
C ASP A 84 8.88 -19.20 -26.43
N LYS A 85 8.49 -18.77 -27.63
CA LYS A 85 7.99 -17.41 -27.87
C LYS A 85 6.50 -17.30 -27.63
N LYS A 86 5.74 -18.37 -27.84
CA LYS A 86 4.29 -18.42 -27.69
C LYS A 86 3.87 -18.74 -26.26
N ASN A 87 2.75 -18.19 -25.86
CA ASN A 87 2.12 -18.43 -24.58
C ASN A 87 0.66 -18.86 -24.83
N TYR A 88 0.18 -19.78 -23.99
CA TYR A 88 -1.24 -20.15 -23.93
C TYR A 88 -1.84 -19.63 -22.62
N HIS A 89 -3.15 -19.45 -22.58
CA HIS A 89 -3.85 -19.14 -21.33
C HIS A 89 -4.24 -20.43 -20.60
N ILE A 90 -4.23 -20.38 -19.29
CA ILE A 90 -4.62 -21.47 -18.41
C ILE A 90 -5.23 -20.90 -17.14
N ILE A 91 -6.36 -21.47 -16.69
CA ILE A 91 -7.00 -21.08 -15.44
C ILE A 91 -6.51 -21.95 -14.30
N ILE A 92 -6.09 -21.34 -13.21
CA ILE A 92 -5.70 -22.04 -11.98
C ILE A 92 -6.51 -21.45 -10.83
N LEU A 93 -7.29 -22.31 -10.16
CA LEU A 93 -8.13 -21.90 -9.02
C LEU A 93 -7.61 -22.57 -7.74
N ALA A 94 -7.55 -21.82 -6.65
CA ALA A 94 -7.21 -22.35 -5.33
C ALA A 94 -8.43 -22.98 -4.67
N LYS A 95 -8.35 -24.28 -4.37
CA LYS A 95 -9.43 -25.06 -3.75
C LYS A 95 -9.49 -24.86 -2.23
N ASN A 96 -8.34 -24.71 -1.61
CA ASN A 96 -8.17 -24.56 -0.16
C ASN A 96 -6.92 -23.73 0.16
N ILE A 97 -6.58 -23.57 1.42
CA ILE A 97 -5.40 -22.79 1.86
C ILE A 97 -4.10 -23.37 1.30
N GLU A 98 -3.94 -24.67 1.24
CA GLU A 98 -2.75 -25.30 0.64
C GLU A 98 -2.65 -24.94 -0.86
N GLY A 99 -3.76 -25.02 -1.58
CA GLY A 99 -3.85 -24.58 -2.97
C GLY A 99 -3.51 -23.09 -3.13
N LEU A 100 -3.96 -22.24 -2.21
CA LEU A 100 -3.64 -20.81 -2.23
C LEU A 100 -2.12 -20.56 -2.09
N ARG A 101 -1.46 -21.26 -1.17
CA ARG A 101 0.00 -21.19 -1.02
C ARG A 101 0.74 -21.64 -2.27
N ASN A 102 0.28 -22.76 -2.85
CA ASN A 102 0.83 -23.26 -4.11
C ASN A 102 0.61 -22.28 -5.26
N LEU A 103 -0.57 -21.66 -5.33
CA LEU A 103 -0.84 -20.58 -6.28
C LEU A 103 0.14 -19.41 -6.09
N TYR A 104 0.36 -18.97 -4.87
CA TYR A 104 1.29 -17.86 -4.58
C TYR A 104 2.74 -18.22 -4.95
N LYS A 105 3.17 -19.45 -4.72
CA LYS A 105 4.49 -19.93 -5.18
C LYS A 105 4.59 -19.93 -6.70
N LEU A 106 3.56 -20.39 -7.39
CA LEU A 106 3.51 -20.36 -8.86
C LEU A 106 3.55 -18.94 -9.41
N ILE A 107 2.81 -18.01 -8.84
CA ILE A 107 2.85 -16.59 -9.22
C ILE A 107 4.26 -16.03 -9.02
N SER A 108 4.87 -16.24 -7.86
CA SER A 108 6.23 -15.78 -7.59
C SER A 108 7.24 -16.32 -8.60
N LEU A 109 7.22 -17.61 -8.85
CA LEU A 109 8.14 -18.25 -9.81
C LEU A 109 7.90 -17.75 -11.23
N SER A 110 6.65 -17.57 -11.64
CA SER A 110 6.31 -17.04 -12.96
C SER A 110 6.87 -15.65 -13.22
N HIS A 111 6.89 -14.80 -12.20
CA HIS A 111 7.45 -13.46 -12.28
C HIS A 111 8.97 -13.42 -12.12
N LEU A 112 9.55 -14.25 -11.25
CA LEU A 112 10.96 -14.19 -10.91
C LEU A 112 11.86 -15.05 -11.82
N GLN A 113 11.38 -16.19 -12.30
CA GLN A 113 12.21 -17.18 -13.00
C GLN A 113 11.74 -17.53 -14.41
N TYR A 114 10.45 -17.43 -14.69
CA TYR A 114 9.84 -17.87 -15.95
C TYR A 114 9.32 -16.71 -16.81
N PHE A 115 9.65 -15.47 -16.45
CA PHE A 115 9.21 -14.28 -17.19
C PHE A 115 9.84 -14.26 -18.58
N GLY A 116 9.02 -14.21 -19.64
CA GLY A 116 9.53 -14.27 -21.00
C GLY A 116 8.46 -14.37 -22.08
N GLY A 117 8.85 -14.82 -23.26
CA GLY A 117 7.96 -14.89 -24.43
C GLY A 117 7.91 -13.59 -25.24
N LYS A 118 7.01 -13.57 -26.25
CA LYS A 118 6.72 -12.38 -27.06
C LYS A 118 5.22 -12.21 -27.21
N PRO A 119 4.60 -11.22 -26.55
CA PRO A 119 5.20 -10.28 -25.59
C PRO A 119 5.67 -10.97 -24.31
N LYS A 120 6.59 -10.33 -23.57
CA LYS A 120 7.06 -10.84 -22.27
C LYS A 120 5.91 -10.95 -21.28
N ARG A 121 5.77 -12.13 -20.63
CA ARG A 121 4.72 -12.46 -19.67
C ARG A 121 5.26 -13.31 -18.52
N PRO A 122 4.62 -13.29 -17.34
CA PRO A 122 4.91 -14.26 -16.27
C PRO A 122 4.34 -15.61 -16.66
N ARG A 123 5.21 -16.58 -16.93
CA ARG A 123 4.84 -17.87 -17.51
C ARG A 123 5.00 -19.02 -16.54
N MET A 124 4.37 -20.14 -16.86
CA MET A 124 4.49 -21.40 -16.14
C MET A 124 4.61 -22.54 -17.16
N THR A 125 5.34 -23.58 -16.81
CA THR A 125 5.34 -24.85 -17.56
C THR A 125 4.38 -25.86 -16.92
N LYS A 126 3.98 -26.90 -17.64
CA LYS A 126 3.17 -28.00 -17.06
C LYS A 126 3.90 -28.71 -15.91
N GLU A 127 5.20 -28.88 -16.03
CA GLU A 127 6.04 -29.46 -14.98
C GLU A 127 5.99 -28.64 -13.70
N LEU A 128 6.09 -27.30 -13.82
CA LEU A 128 6.01 -26.40 -12.67
C LEU A 128 4.63 -26.46 -12.01
N ILE A 129 3.56 -26.43 -12.81
CA ILE A 129 2.19 -26.55 -12.30
C ILE A 129 1.99 -27.89 -11.61
N THR A 130 2.49 -28.97 -12.17
CA THR A 130 2.40 -30.31 -11.60
C THR A 130 3.11 -30.41 -10.26
N GLN A 131 4.26 -29.78 -10.11
CA GLN A 131 5.01 -29.73 -8.84
C GLN A 131 4.19 -29.09 -7.70
N TYR A 132 3.36 -28.11 -8.01
CA TYR A 132 2.54 -27.37 -7.04
C TYR A 132 1.03 -27.64 -7.18
N ARG A 133 0.66 -28.77 -7.79
CA ARG A 133 -0.74 -29.09 -8.15
C ARG A 133 -1.68 -29.27 -6.96
N GLU A 134 -1.17 -29.65 -5.81
CA GLU A 134 -2.00 -29.94 -4.64
C GLU A 134 -2.87 -28.74 -4.23
N GLY A 135 -4.16 -28.99 -4.07
CA GLY A 135 -5.14 -27.97 -3.70
C GLY A 135 -5.51 -27.01 -4.85
N LEU A 136 -5.12 -27.30 -6.09
CA LEU A 136 -5.44 -26.50 -7.26
C LEU A 136 -6.42 -27.21 -8.19
N ILE A 137 -7.27 -26.43 -8.85
CA ILE A 137 -8.17 -26.84 -9.93
C ILE A 137 -7.67 -26.13 -11.19
N VAL A 138 -7.46 -26.87 -12.27
CA VAL A 138 -6.87 -26.35 -13.50
C VAL A 138 -7.90 -26.43 -14.63
N GLY A 139 -8.17 -25.29 -15.28
CA GLY A 139 -9.11 -25.15 -16.37
C GLY A 139 -8.46 -24.76 -17.70
N SER A 140 -9.09 -25.11 -18.81
CA SER A 140 -8.55 -24.94 -20.16
C SER A 140 -8.55 -23.51 -20.71
N ALA A 141 -9.13 -22.56 -19.97
CA ALA A 141 -9.24 -21.16 -20.35
C ALA A 141 -10.03 -20.88 -21.65
N CYS A 142 -9.70 -19.75 -22.27
CA CYS A 142 -10.42 -19.18 -23.42
C CYS A 142 -9.88 -19.70 -24.78
N ALA A 143 -10.20 -19.02 -25.86
CA ALA A 143 -9.69 -19.31 -27.20
C ALA A 143 -8.16 -19.19 -27.34
N ALA A 144 -7.49 -18.53 -26.39
CA ALA A 144 -6.04 -18.50 -26.31
C ALA A 144 -5.46 -19.68 -25.50
N GLY A 145 -6.31 -20.54 -24.96
CA GLY A 145 -5.90 -21.76 -24.25
C GLY A 145 -5.36 -22.83 -25.17
N GLU A 146 -4.59 -23.76 -24.61
CA GLU A 146 -3.90 -24.82 -25.36
C GLU A 146 -4.91 -25.77 -26.04
N VAL A 147 -5.96 -26.18 -25.33
CA VAL A 147 -6.98 -27.10 -25.86
C VAL A 147 -7.73 -26.48 -27.05
N PHE A 148 -8.20 -25.27 -26.90
CA PHE A 148 -8.94 -24.59 -27.95
C PHE A 148 -8.08 -24.34 -29.19
N ARG A 149 -6.82 -23.94 -29.00
CA ARG A 149 -5.85 -23.74 -30.09
C ARG A 149 -5.52 -25.05 -30.80
N ALA A 150 -5.41 -26.16 -30.09
CA ALA A 150 -5.19 -27.47 -30.68
C ALA A 150 -6.38 -27.89 -31.56
N ILE A 151 -7.61 -27.62 -31.12
CA ILE A 151 -8.83 -27.86 -31.91
C ILE A 151 -8.85 -26.97 -33.17
N LEU A 152 -8.54 -25.67 -33.03
CA LEU A 152 -8.46 -24.74 -34.17
C LEU A 152 -7.42 -25.17 -35.21
N ASN A 153 -6.30 -25.71 -34.75
CA ASN A 153 -5.20 -26.17 -35.63
C ASN A 153 -5.46 -27.57 -36.21
N GLY A 154 -6.61 -28.18 -35.94
CA GLY A 154 -6.98 -29.46 -36.47
C GLY A 154 -6.10 -30.62 -35.95
N ALA A 155 -5.67 -30.54 -34.71
CA ALA A 155 -4.85 -31.59 -34.09
C ALA A 155 -5.58 -32.94 -34.11
N PRO A 156 -4.84 -34.09 -34.27
CA PRO A 156 -5.42 -35.40 -34.16
C PRO A 156 -6.13 -35.67 -32.85
N GLN A 157 -7.12 -36.54 -32.84
CA GLN A 157 -7.92 -36.85 -31.66
C GLN A 157 -7.09 -37.30 -30.47
N GLU A 158 -6.06 -38.15 -30.72
CA GLU A 158 -5.15 -38.64 -29.69
C GLU A 158 -4.39 -37.48 -29.01
N ASP A 159 -3.91 -36.53 -29.79
CA ASP A 159 -3.19 -35.34 -29.26
C ASP A 159 -4.13 -34.46 -28.45
N LEU A 160 -5.39 -34.27 -28.91
CA LEU A 160 -6.40 -33.53 -28.18
C LEU A 160 -6.71 -34.16 -26.81
N GLU A 161 -6.81 -35.48 -26.76
CA GLU A 161 -7.04 -36.24 -25.53
C GLU A 161 -5.86 -36.13 -24.58
N GLU A 162 -4.63 -36.24 -25.07
CA GLU A 162 -3.42 -36.05 -24.29
C GLU A 162 -3.33 -34.65 -23.72
N ILE A 163 -3.51 -33.63 -24.53
CA ILE A 163 -3.50 -32.22 -24.10
C ILE A 163 -4.59 -31.94 -23.05
N ALA A 164 -5.83 -32.37 -23.35
CA ALA A 164 -6.96 -32.12 -22.46
C ALA A 164 -6.90 -32.91 -21.14
N SER A 165 -6.18 -34.02 -21.09
CA SER A 165 -6.02 -34.85 -19.90
C SER A 165 -5.35 -34.10 -18.74
N PHE A 166 -4.53 -33.09 -19.03
CA PHE A 166 -3.87 -32.24 -18.03
C PHE A 166 -4.84 -31.39 -17.21
N TYR A 167 -5.99 -31.01 -17.80
CA TYR A 167 -6.96 -30.09 -17.20
C TYR A 167 -8.01 -30.84 -16.38
N ASP A 168 -8.48 -30.21 -15.28
CA ASP A 168 -9.54 -30.76 -14.44
C ASP A 168 -10.93 -30.52 -15.05
N TYR A 169 -11.10 -29.41 -15.76
CA TYR A 169 -12.30 -29.07 -16.51
C TYR A 169 -11.97 -28.32 -17.80
N LEU A 170 -12.87 -28.37 -18.75
CA LEU A 170 -12.76 -27.58 -19.97
C LEU A 170 -13.77 -26.44 -19.97
N GLU A 171 -13.46 -25.41 -20.73
CA GLU A 171 -14.21 -24.15 -20.75
C GLU A 171 -14.73 -23.84 -22.16
N ILE A 172 -15.97 -23.40 -22.24
CA ILE A 172 -16.56 -22.78 -23.44
C ILE A 172 -17.08 -21.39 -23.11
N GLN A 173 -17.14 -20.52 -24.10
CA GLN A 173 -17.53 -19.13 -23.94
C GLN A 173 -18.61 -18.73 -24.94
N PRO A 174 -19.33 -17.61 -24.70
CA PRO A 174 -20.27 -17.08 -25.67
C PRO A 174 -19.63 -16.90 -27.05
N LEU A 175 -20.37 -17.18 -28.09
CA LEU A 175 -19.85 -17.09 -29.47
C LEU A 175 -19.30 -15.70 -29.81
N GLY A 176 -19.89 -14.65 -29.24
CA GLY A 176 -19.42 -13.27 -29.40
C GLY A 176 -17.97 -13.04 -28.93
N ASN A 177 -17.49 -13.82 -27.96
CA ASN A 177 -16.11 -13.73 -27.47
C ASN A 177 -15.10 -14.16 -28.54
N ASN A 178 -15.50 -15.07 -29.41
CA ASN A 178 -14.67 -15.66 -30.47
C ASN A 178 -15.01 -15.14 -31.87
N ARG A 179 -15.88 -14.11 -31.99
CA ARG A 179 -16.31 -13.55 -33.26
C ARG A 179 -15.14 -13.06 -34.14
N TYR A 180 -14.03 -12.66 -33.55
CA TYR A 180 -12.85 -12.24 -34.28
C TYR A 180 -12.31 -13.33 -35.23
N LEU A 181 -12.53 -14.61 -34.90
CA LEU A 181 -12.11 -15.73 -35.75
C LEU A 181 -12.81 -15.76 -37.14
N LEU A 182 -13.97 -15.15 -37.27
CA LEU A 182 -14.70 -15.07 -38.56
C LEU A 182 -13.97 -14.22 -39.60
N ASN A 183 -13.04 -13.37 -39.15
CA ASN A 183 -12.25 -12.47 -39.99
C ASN A 183 -10.75 -12.70 -39.84
N ASP A 184 -10.34 -13.83 -39.26
CA ASP A 184 -8.92 -14.15 -39.04
C ASP A 184 -8.37 -14.90 -40.26
N ASP A 185 -7.38 -14.34 -40.93
CA ASP A 185 -6.76 -14.92 -42.13
C ASP A 185 -6.00 -16.21 -41.83
N TYR A 186 -5.62 -16.45 -40.55
CA TYR A 186 -4.98 -17.71 -40.14
C TYR A 186 -5.96 -18.90 -40.07
N TYR A 187 -7.28 -18.62 -39.99
CA TYR A 187 -8.33 -19.65 -39.90
C TYR A 187 -9.38 -19.42 -40.97
N PRO A 188 -9.02 -19.56 -42.25
CA PRO A 188 -9.92 -19.24 -43.37
C PRO A 188 -11.15 -20.13 -43.45
N GLU A 189 -11.14 -21.26 -42.75
CA GLU A 189 -12.28 -22.19 -42.66
C GLU A 189 -13.35 -21.74 -41.68
N ILE A 190 -13.06 -20.81 -40.77
CA ILE A 190 -14.03 -20.30 -39.79
C ILE A 190 -14.72 -19.05 -40.38
N LYS A 191 -15.92 -19.21 -40.93
CA LYS A 191 -16.63 -18.14 -41.65
C LYS A 191 -18.02 -17.82 -41.10
N THR A 192 -18.61 -18.77 -40.39
CA THR A 192 -20.02 -18.67 -39.98
C THR A 192 -20.20 -18.86 -38.49
N LYS A 193 -21.38 -18.44 -38.01
CA LYS A 193 -21.79 -18.73 -36.64
C LYS A 193 -21.75 -20.22 -36.30
N ASP A 194 -22.14 -21.04 -37.29
CA ASP A 194 -22.15 -22.51 -37.12
C ASP A 194 -20.73 -23.06 -36.93
N ASP A 195 -19.73 -22.47 -37.57
CA ASP A 195 -18.33 -22.88 -37.37
C ASP A 195 -17.89 -22.60 -35.91
N LEU A 196 -18.30 -21.46 -35.34
CA LEU A 196 -18.03 -21.13 -33.93
C LEU A 196 -18.76 -22.10 -32.98
N ILE A 197 -20.02 -22.44 -33.29
CA ILE A 197 -20.81 -23.43 -32.54
C ILE A 197 -20.10 -24.79 -32.58
N ASN A 198 -19.59 -25.20 -33.73
CA ASN A 198 -18.88 -26.47 -33.88
C ASN A 198 -17.58 -26.52 -33.04
N LEU A 199 -16.87 -25.42 -32.92
CA LEU A 199 -15.70 -25.35 -32.04
C LEU A 199 -16.08 -25.65 -30.58
N ASN A 200 -17.12 -25.00 -30.05
CA ASN A 200 -17.60 -25.26 -28.71
C ASN A 200 -18.10 -26.69 -28.53
N LYS A 201 -18.79 -27.24 -29.51
CA LYS A 201 -19.25 -28.65 -29.50
C LYS A 201 -18.08 -29.65 -29.49
N LYS A 202 -16.98 -29.34 -30.18
CA LYS A 202 -15.76 -30.17 -30.14
C LYS A 202 -15.13 -30.17 -28.74
N VAL A 203 -15.12 -29.02 -28.06
CA VAL A 203 -14.65 -28.94 -26.65
C VAL A 203 -15.52 -29.81 -25.74
N LEU A 204 -16.87 -29.70 -25.89
CA LEU A 204 -17.82 -30.53 -25.14
C LEU A 204 -17.62 -32.02 -25.38
N ALA A 205 -17.52 -32.43 -26.63
CA ALA A 205 -17.31 -33.85 -26.99
C ALA A 205 -15.99 -34.41 -26.42
N LEU A 206 -14.93 -33.61 -26.44
CA LEU A 206 -13.66 -33.95 -25.86
C LEU A 206 -13.75 -34.13 -24.33
N ALA A 207 -14.41 -33.24 -23.64
CA ALA A 207 -14.64 -33.30 -22.20
C ALA A 207 -15.47 -34.55 -21.83
N ASP A 208 -16.57 -34.79 -22.58
CA ASP A 208 -17.43 -35.96 -22.37
C ASP A 208 -16.65 -37.27 -22.53
N LYS A 209 -15.83 -37.36 -23.56
CA LYS A 209 -14.97 -38.56 -23.81
C LYS A 209 -13.99 -38.83 -22.67
N LEU A 210 -13.47 -37.76 -22.05
CA LEU A 210 -12.51 -37.85 -20.95
C LEU A 210 -13.19 -37.87 -19.56
N GLY A 211 -14.52 -37.81 -19.49
CA GLY A 211 -15.26 -37.78 -18.24
C GLY A 211 -15.02 -36.51 -17.43
N LYS A 212 -14.73 -35.38 -18.11
CA LYS A 212 -14.47 -34.06 -17.49
C LYS A 212 -15.68 -33.15 -17.62
N LEU A 213 -15.83 -32.23 -16.67
CA LEU A 213 -16.85 -31.19 -16.74
C LEU A 213 -16.48 -30.15 -17.81
N THR A 214 -17.51 -29.67 -18.52
CA THR A 214 -17.40 -28.44 -19.30
C THR A 214 -18.15 -27.33 -18.58
N VAL A 215 -17.55 -26.16 -18.45
CA VAL A 215 -18.16 -24.97 -17.85
C VAL A 215 -18.28 -23.84 -18.86
N ALA A 216 -19.36 -23.09 -18.80
CA ALA A 216 -19.54 -21.85 -19.56
C ALA A 216 -19.07 -20.67 -18.74
N THR A 217 -18.19 -19.84 -19.30
CA THR A 217 -17.65 -18.66 -18.65
C THR A 217 -17.80 -17.42 -19.52
N GLY A 218 -17.83 -16.24 -18.89
CA GLY A 218 -17.98 -14.98 -19.60
C GLY A 218 -16.68 -14.34 -20.05
N ASP A 219 -15.54 -14.73 -19.49
CA ASP A 219 -14.25 -14.04 -19.68
C ASP A 219 -14.40 -12.52 -19.45
N VAL A 220 -14.98 -12.21 -18.30
CA VAL A 220 -15.42 -10.85 -17.96
C VAL A 220 -14.23 -9.89 -17.91
N HIS A 221 -14.33 -8.77 -18.64
CA HIS A 221 -13.35 -7.68 -18.60
C HIS A 221 -13.98 -6.33 -18.23
N PHE A 222 -15.31 -6.27 -18.21
CA PHE A 222 -16.08 -5.11 -17.73
C PHE A 222 -17.40 -5.56 -17.12
N LEU A 223 -17.95 -4.75 -16.23
CA LEU A 223 -19.11 -5.17 -15.43
C LEU A 223 -20.41 -5.16 -16.23
N LYS A 224 -20.70 -4.07 -16.93
CA LYS A 224 -21.93 -3.86 -17.69
C LYS A 224 -21.65 -3.82 -19.19
N ALA A 225 -22.59 -4.26 -20.01
CA ALA A 225 -22.42 -4.27 -21.47
C ALA A 225 -22.00 -2.90 -22.04
N LYS A 226 -22.53 -1.80 -21.51
CA LYS A 226 -22.16 -0.43 -21.92
C LYS A 226 -20.71 -0.04 -21.61
N ASP A 227 -20.08 -0.71 -20.68
CA ASP A 227 -18.71 -0.42 -20.24
C ASP A 227 -17.66 -0.90 -21.27
N ASN A 228 -18.09 -1.54 -22.35
CA ASN A 228 -17.25 -1.89 -23.50
C ASN A 228 -16.50 -0.67 -24.04
N LEU A 229 -17.12 0.52 -23.99
CA LEU A 229 -16.52 1.77 -24.41
C LEU A 229 -15.28 2.10 -23.56
N LEU A 230 -15.34 1.88 -22.24
CA LEU A 230 -14.22 2.13 -21.33
C LEU A 230 -13.01 1.26 -21.68
N ARG A 231 -13.24 -0.04 -21.92
CA ARG A 231 -12.19 -0.95 -22.35
C ARG A 231 -11.64 -0.57 -23.73
N ARG A 232 -12.50 -0.16 -24.66
CA ARG A 232 -12.09 0.30 -25.99
C ARG A 232 -11.19 1.54 -25.91
N ILE A 233 -11.55 2.54 -25.09
CA ILE A 233 -10.73 3.72 -24.83
C ILE A 233 -9.36 3.30 -24.27
N LEU A 234 -9.35 2.37 -23.31
CA LEU A 234 -8.15 1.89 -22.66
C LEU A 234 -7.21 1.18 -23.65
N THR A 235 -7.73 0.24 -24.41
CA THR A 235 -6.94 -0.56 -25.36
C THR A 235 -6.38 0.29 -26.51
N VAL A 236 -7.16 1.22 -27.05
CA VAL A 236 -6.69 2.20 -28.04
C VAL A 236 -5.60 3.10 -27.42
N GLY A 237 -5.76 3.49 -26.17
CA GLY A 237 -4.77 4.30 -25.44
C GLY A 237 -3.41 3.64 -25.28
N VAL A 238 -3.33 2.31 -25.32
CA VAL A 238 -2.08 1.55 -25.29
C VAL A 238 -1.61 1.05 -26.67
N GLY A 239 -2.27 1.51 -27.74
CA GLY A 239 -1.81 1.29 -29.11
C GLY A 239 -2.47 0.14 -29.86
N TYR A 240 -3.52 -0.48 -29.33
CA TYR A 240 -4.30 -1.46 -30.07
C TYR A 240 -5.22 -0.76 -31.09
N PRO A 241 -5.58 -1.46 -32.18
CA PRO A 241 -6.54 -0.94 -33.16
C PRO A 241 -7.88 -0.60 -32.52
N ASP A 242 -8.55 0.43 -33.05
CA ASP A 242 -9.90 0.82 -32.65
C ASP A 242 -10.93 -0.11 -33.26
N VAL A 243 -11.20 -1.23 -32.58
CA VAL A 243 -12.14 -2.26 -33.04
C VAL A 243 -13.28 -2.42 -32.03
N GLU A 244 -14.41 -2.93 -32.52
CA GLU A 244 -15.52 -3.29 -31.65
C GLU A 244 -15.08 -4.36 -30.63
N GLN A 245 -15.37 -4.11 -29.37
CA GLN A 245 -15.04 -5.03 -28.29
C GLN A 245 -15.92 -6.27 -28.29
N ALA A 246 -15.37 -7.42 -27.95
CA ALA A 246 -16.15 -8.60 -27.62
C ALA A 246 -17.05 -8.34 -26.41
N PRO A 247 -18.22 -9.01 -26.28
CA PRO A 247 -19.20 -8.75 -25.22
C PRO A 247 -18.79 -9.40 -23.89
N LEU A 248 -17.68 -8.94 -23.33
CA LEU A 248 -16.99 -9.49 -22.14
C LEU A 248 -17.56 -8.92 -20.83
N TYR A 249 -18.88 -8.82 -20.72
CA TYR A 249 -19.54 -8.28 -19.52
C TYR A 249 -20.01 -9.38 -18.56
N PHE A 250 -20.27 -8.99 -17.33
CA PHE A 250 -20.77 -9.90 -16.29
C PHE A 250 -22.27 -10.15 -16.51
N ARG A 251 -22.60 -11.38 -16.91
CA ARG A 251 -23.96 -11.78 -17.29
C ARG A 251 -24.72 -12.40 -16.13
N THR A 252 -26.03 -12.14 -16.09
CA THR A 252 -26.95 -12.94 -15.27
C THR A 252 -27.01 -14.39 -15.75
N THR A 253 -27.59 -15.26 -14.93
CA THR A 253 -27.76 -16.67 -15.31
C THR A 253 -28.58 -16.83 -16.59
N GLU A 254 -29.67 -16.09 -16.72
CA GLU A 254 -30.55 -16.16 -17.91
C GLU A 254 -29.84 -15.63 -19.16
N GLU A 255 -29.09 -14.52 -19.04
CA GLU A 255 -28.28 -14.00 -20.14
C GLU A 255 -27.23 -15.03 -20.62
N MET A 256 -26.59 -15.72 -19.69
CA MET A 256 -25.61 -16.75 -20.04
C MET A 256 -26.27 -17.99 -20.64
N LEU A 257 -27.41 -18.44 -20.14
CA LEU A 257 -28.15 -19.56 -20.70
C LEU A 257 -28.56 -19.27 -22.16
N ALA A 258 -28.99 -18.04 -22.47
CA ALA A 258 -29.33 -17.62 -23.82
C ALA A 258 -28.14 -17.72 -24.79
N GLU A 259 -26.93 -17.50 -24.35
CA GLU A 259 -25.71 -17.63 -25.18
C GLU A 259 -25.40 -19.07 -25.60
N PHE A 260 -26.00 -20.05 -24.94
CA PHE A 260 -25.78 -21.49 -25.20
C PHE A 260 -27.05 -22.25 -25.59
N ASP A 261 -28.09 -21.55 -26.00
CA ASP A 261 -29.39 -22.13 -26.40
C ASP A 261 -29.27 -23.16 -27.56
N TYR A 262 -28.23 -23.02 -28.39
CA TYR A 262 -27.92 -23.96 -29.48
C TYR A 262 -27.54 -25.37 -28.99
N LEU A 263 -27.21 -25.53 -27.68
CA LEU A 263 -26.94 -26.84 -27.08
C LEU A 263 -28.23 -27.56 -26.65
N GLY A 264 -29.35 -26.90 -26.68
CA GLY A 264 -30.59 -27.36 -26.07
C GLY A 264 -30.65 -27.01 -24.57
N LYS A 265 -31.87 -26.97 -24.04
CA LYS A 265 -32.15 -26.47 -22.69
C LYS A 265 -31.38 -27.22 -21.59
N GLU A 266 -31.37 -28.54 -21.66
CA GLU A 266 -30.73 -29.38 -20.62
C GLU A 266 -29.20 -29.22 -20.63
N ARG A 267 -28.59 -29.26 -21.79
CA ARG A 267 -27.15 -29.17 -21.94
C ARG A 267 -26.64 -27.75 -21.64
N ALA A 268 -27.38 -26.72 -22.03
CA ALA A 268 -27.06 -25.34 -21.68
C ALA A 268 -27.09 -25.14 -20.16
N TYR A 269 -28.13 -25.65 -19.48
CA TYR A 269 -28.25 -25.58 -18.05
C TYR A 269 -27.11 -26.34 -17.34
N GLU A 270 -26.74 -27.48 -17.84
CA GLU A 270 -25.59 -28.26 -17.30
C GLU A 270 -24.29 -27.45 -17.32
N VAL A 271 -23.91 -26.87 -18.45
CA VAL A 271 -22.63 -26.16 -18.57
C VAL A 271 -22.63 -24.79 -17.92
N VAL A 272 -23.76 -24.09 -17.90
CA VAL A 272 -23.90 -22.74 -17.35
C VAL A 272 -24.12 -22.76 -15.84
N VAL A 273 -24.99 -23.63 -15.34
CA VAL A 273 -25.43 -23.64 -13.95
C VAL A 273 -24.86 -24.82 -13.16
N GLU A 274 -25.14 -26.06 -13.56
CA GLU A 274 -24.76 -27.23 -12.77
C GLU A 274 -23.25 -27.37 -12.64
N ASN A 275 -22.52 -27.35 -13.74
CA ASN A 275 -21.08 -27.59 -13.73
C ASN A 275 -20.29 -26.46 -13.09
N THR A 276 -20.72 -25.20 -13.28
CA THR A 276 -20.07 -24.07 -12.62
C THR A 276 -20.24 -24.13 -11.10
N ASN A 277 -21.41 -24.57 -10.63
CA ASN A 277 -21.64 -24.82 -9.19
C ASN A 277 -20.84 -26.02 -8.68
N LYS A 278 -20.72 -27.10 -9.45
CA LYS A 278 -19.91 -28.28 -9.08
C LYS A 278 -18.43 -27.91 -8.89
N ILE A 279 -17.87 -27.05 -9.72
CA ILE A 279 -16.51 -26.53 -9.54
C ILE A 279 -16.44 -25.65 -8.29
N SER A 280 -17.38 -24.72 -8.13
CA SER A 280 -17.44 -23.84 -6.95
C SER A 280 -17.57 -24.64 -5.63
N ASP A 281 -18.34 -25.71 -5.63
CA ASP A 281 -18.57 -26.52 -4.43
C ASP A 281 -17.33 -27.29 -3.97
N GLN A 282 -16.33 -27.48 -4.84
CA GLN A 282 -15.02 -28.01 -4.49
C GLN A 282 -14.11 -27.00 -3.77
N VAL A 283 -14.45 -25.72 -3.80
CA VAL A 283 -13.65 -24.62 -3.25
C VAL A 283 -14.15 -24.28 -1.87
N GLU A 284 -13.25 -24.33 -0.89
CA GLU A 284 -13.52 -23.92 0.49
C GLU A 284 -13.59 -22.37 0.60
N LYS A 285 -14.17 -21.90 1.70
CA LYS A 285 -14.18 -20.48 2.06
C LYS A 285 -13.00 -20.17 2.97
N PHE A 286 -12.10 -19.31 2.54
CA PHE A 286 -10.89 -18.95 3.30
C PHE A 286 -10.44 -17.52 2.97
N LYS A 287 -9.46 -17.01 3.73
CA LYS A 287 -8.90 -15.67 3.58
C LYS A 287 -7.74 -15.68 2.57
N PRO A 288 -7.56 -14.62 1.74
CA PRO A 288 -6.43 -14.52 0.81
C PRO A 288 -5.10 -14.26 1.52
N VAL A 289 -5.13 -13.70 2.73
CA VAL A 289 -4.01 -13.60 3.65
C VAL A 289 -4.38 -14.42 4.88
N PRO A 290 -3.98 -15.70 4.94
CA PRO A 290 -4.33 -16.60 6.03
C PRO A 290 -3.70 -16.20 7.36
N GLY A 291 -4.21 -16.78 8.44
CA GLY A 291 -3.70 -16.62 9.80
C GLY A 291 -4.56 -15.73 10.69
N ASP A 292 -4.16 -15.64 11.96
CA ASP A 292 -4.79 -14.79 12.94
C ASP A 292 -4.47 -13.32 12.72
N GLU A 293 -5.25 -12.44 13.33
CA GLU A 293 -5.07 -10.99 13.19
C GLU A 293 -3.94 -10.48 14.09
N PHE A 294 -2.71 -10.96 13.89
CA PHE A 294 -1.54 -10.47 14.59
C PHE A 294 -0.39 -10.18 13.63
N LEU A 295 0.48 -9.29 14.07
CA LEU A 295 1.67 -8.88 13.35
C LEU A 295 2.77 -9.94 13.51
N TYR A 296 3.23 -10.50 12.41
CA TYR A 296 4.39 -11.38 12.39
C TYR A 296 5.66 -10.54 12.50
N SER A 297 6.28 -10.53 13.67
CA SER A 297 7.51 -9.78 13.94
C SER A 297 8.72 -10.70 13.91
N PRO A 298 9.86 -10.22 13.40
CA PRO A 298 11.10 -10.96 13.52
C PRO A 298 11.46 -11.14 15.00
N VAL A 299 12.10 -12.25 15.33
CA VAL A 299 12.54 -12.55 16.69
C VAL A 299 14.04 -12.28 16.79
N ILE A 300 14.43 -11.39 17.71
CA ILE A 300 15.82 -11.16 18.09
C ILE A 300 15.95 -11.55 19.56
N PRO A 301 16.70 -12.61 19.88
CA PRO A 301 16.86 -13.07 21.26
C PRO A 301 17.37 -11.96 22.20
N GLY A 302 16.71 -11.78 23.34
CA GLY A 302 17.08 -10.79 24.34
C GLY A 302 16.76 -9.35 23.99
N ALA A 303 16.00 -9.06 22.92
CA ALA A 303 15.66 -7.70 22.51
C ALA A 303 14.96 -6.91 23.62
N GLU A 304 14.00 -7.50 24.33
CA GLU A 304 13.29 -6.84 25.43
C GLU A 304 14.24 -6.39 26.54
N GLN A 305 15.11 -7.27 26.99
CA GLN A 305 16.08 -6.95 28.03
C GLN A 305 17.10 -5.90 27.55
N LYS A 306 17.56 -6.01 26.32
CA LYS A 306 18.46 -5.02 25.71
C LYS A 306 17.83 -3.64 25.62
N VAL A 307 16.60 -3.54 25.20
CA VAL A 307 15.85 -2.26 25.13
C VAL A 307 15.73 -1.65 26.53
N ARG A 308 15.38 -2.44 27.53
CA ARG A 308 15.29 -2.00 28.92
C ARG A 308 16.64 -1.51 29.46
N ASP A 309 17.66 -2.33 29.34
CA ASP A 309 18.99 -2.02 29.89
C ASP A 309 19.63 -0.80 29.23
N MET A 310 19.55 -0.71 27.90
CA MET A 310 20.08 0.41 27.12
C MET A 310 19.34 1.71 27.44
N SER A 311 18.02 1.66 27.60
CA SER A 311 17.20 2.83 27.91
C SER A 311 17.58 3.40 29.30
N TYR A 312 17.66 2.55 30.31
CA TYR A 312 18.09 2.97 31.65
C TYR A 312 19.55 3.43 31.69
N ALA A 313 20.46 2.73 31.03
CA ALA A 313 21.86 3.13 30.95
C ALA A 313 22.01 4.54 30.36
N ARG A 314 21.32 4.86 29.29
CA ARG A 314 21.37 6.20 28.71
C ARG A 314 20.69 7.25 29.57
N ALA A 315 19.58 6.90 30.22
CA ALA A 315 18.92 7.81 31.16
C ALA A 315 19.83 8.15 32.35
N HIS A 316 20.51 7.17 32.94
CA HIS A 316 21.47 7.41 34.01
C HIS A 316 22.68 8.23 33.55
N GLU A 317 23.16 8.02 32.33
CA GLU A 317 24.23 8.83 31.74
C GLU A 317 23.86 10.32 31.63
N LEU A 318 22.59 10.62 31.32
CA LEU A 318 22.10 11.98 31.10
C LEU A 318 21.57 12.65 32.39
N TYR A 319 20.95 11.89 33.28
CA TYR A 319 20.20 12.40 34.44
C TYR A 319 20.76 11.93 35.80
N GLY A 320 21.82 11.14 35.82
CA GLY A 320 22.48 10.70 37.04
C GLY A 320 22.00 9.35 37.57
N GLU A 321 22.63 8.87 38.65
CA GLU A 321 22.30 7.57 39.27
C GLU A 321 20.87 7.53 39.80
N THR A 322 20.44 8.62 40.44
CA THR A 322 19.04 8.77 40.87
C THR A 322 18.26 9.56 39.83
N LEU A 323 17.41 8.88 39.11
CA LEU A 323 16.62 9.52 38.07
C LEU A 323 15.58 10.48 38.67
N PRO A 324 15.38 11.66 38.07
CA PRO A 324 14.19 12.50 38.39
C PRO A 324 12.91 11.69 38.24
N LYS A 325 11.93 11.96 39.09
CA LYS A 325 10.64 11.22 39.06
C LYS A 325 9.97 11.23 37.68
N ILE A 326 9.97 12.38 37.02
CA ILE A 326 9.40 12.52 35.68
C ILE A 326 10.08 11.61 34.64
N VAL A 327 11.39 11.41 34.74
CA VAL A 327 12.17 10.52 33.87
C VAL A 327 11.84 9.06 34.17
N GLU A 328 11.87 8.68 35.46
CA GLU A 328 11.58 7.31 35.89
C GLU A 328 10.16 6.88 35.55
N ASP A 329 9.17 7.72 35.81
CA ASP A 329 7.76 7.44 35.52
C ASP A 329 7.55 7.28 34.01
N ARG A 330 8.17 8.15 33.19
CA ARG A 330 8.07 8.06 31.73
C ARG A 330 8.69 6.77 31.18
N LEU A 331 9.89 6.40 31.66
CA LEU A 331 10.54 5.15 31.24
C LEU A 331 9.73 3.92 31.60
N LYS A 332 9.21 3.85 32.83
CA LYS A 332 8.36 2.75 33.28
C LYS A 332 7.11 2.61 32.43
N MET A 333 6.40 3.71 32.22
CA MET A 333 5.17 3.74 31.42
C MET A 333 5.44 3.29 29.99
N GLU A 334 6.45 3.84 29.32
CA GLU A 334 6.78 3.52 27.94
C GLU A 334 7.27 2.08 27.78
N LEU A 335 8.20 1.64 28.61
CA LEU A 335 8.74 0.28 28.56
C LEU A 335 7.65 -0.78 28.83
N ASN A 336 6.73 -0.53 29.76
CA ASN A 336 5.61 -1.44 30.00
C ASN A 336 4.70 -1.54 28.77
N ALA A 337 4.40 -0.42 28.11
CA ALA A 337 3.60 -0.42 26.89
C ALA A 337 4.33 -1.10 25.72
N ILE A 338 5.59 -0.79 25.51
CA ILE A 338 6.41 -1.32 24.41
C ILE A 338 6.62 -2.82 24.55
N ILE A 339 7.04 -3.28 25.72
CA ILE A 339 7.32 -4.70 25.99
C ILE A 339 6.01 -5.50 26.08
N GLY A 340 5.01 -4.94 26.78
CA GLY A 340 3.71 -5.58 26.96
C GLY A 340 2.95 -5.84 25.66
N ASN A 341 3.16 -5.01 24.65
CA ASN A 341 2.57 -5.17 23.29
C ASN A 341 3.50 -5.90 22.31
N GLY A 342 4.66 -6.37 22.73
CA GLY A 342 5.61 -7.08 21.86
C GLY A 342 6.35 -6.21 20.85
N PHE A 343 6.48 -4.90 21.09
CA PHE A 343 7.12 -3.95 20.18
C PHE A 343 8.62 -3.72 20.43
N ALA A 344 9.19 -4.34 21.47
CA ALA A 344 10.60 -4.14 21.82
C ALA A 344 11.56 -4.49 20.68
N VAL A 345 11.26 -5.53 19.91
CA VAL A 345 12.08 -5.92 18.75
C VAL A 345 12.14 -4.83 17.69
N LEU A 346 11.06 -4.11 17.47
CA LEU A 346 11.00 -3.00 16.48
C LEU A 346 11.90 -1.84 16.91
N TYR A 347 11.87 -1.49 18.18
CA TYR A 347 12.78 -0.49 18.76
C TYR A 347 14.23 -0.92 18.63
N TYR A 348 14.52 -2.18 18.92
CA TYR A 348 15.88 -2.68 18.84
C TYR A 348 16.43 -2.69 17.42
N ILE A 349 15.60 -3.07 16.45
CA ILE A 349 15.96 -3.01 15.03
C ILE A 349 16.24 -1.57 14.58
N ALA A 350 15.37 -0.63 14.95
CA ALA A 350 15.58 0.78 14.64
C ALA A 350 16.89 1.30 15.25
N HIS A 351 17.18 0.95 16.50
CA HIS A 351 18.44 1.26 17.13
C HIS A 351 19.64 0.72 16.35
N LEU A 352 19.61 -0.55 15.94
CA LEU A 352 20.71 -1.17 15.17
C LEU A 352 20.93 -0.46 13.81
N LEU A 353 19.86 -0.11 13.12
CA LEU A 353 19.95 0.61 11.84
C LEU A 353 20.56 2.00 12.02
N VAL A 354 20.12 2.75 13.01
CA VAL A 354 20.67 4.09 13.31
C VAL A 354 22.13 4.00 13.73
N LYS A 355 22.43 3.05 14.61
CA LYS A 355 23.81 2.84 15.07
C LYS A 355 24.74 2.52 13.91
N LYS A 356 24.35 1.61 13.02
CA LYS A 356 25.13 1.24 11.84
C LYS A 356 25.44 2.44 10.96
N SER A 357 24.44 3.27 10.67
CA SER A 357 24.63 4.48 9.88
C SER A 357 25.56 5.49 10.55
N ASN A 358 25.38 5.73 11.85
CA ASN A 358 26.22 6.63 12.62
C ASN A 358 27.68 6.14 12.68
N ASP A 359 27.90 4.84 12.89
CA ASP A 359 29.24 4.23 12.93
C ASP A 359 29.96 4.38 11.57
N ASP A 360 29.20 4.37 10.46
CA ASP A 360 29.71 4.61 9.11
C ASP A 360 29.83 6.11 8.75
N GLY A 361 29.56 7.00 9.71
CA GLY A 361 29.75 8.45 9.60
C GLY A 361 28.59 9.23 9.00
N TYR A 362 27.40 8.64 8.91
CA TYR A 362 26.18 9.29 8.43
C TYR A 362 25.15 9.40 9.53
N MET A 363 24.75 10.62 9.89
CA MET A 363 23.69 10.81 10.86
C MET A 363 22.32 10.35 10.29
N VAL A 364 21.43 9.99 11.20
CA VAL A 364 20.03 9.63 10.87
C VAL A 364 19.11 10.58 11.63
N GLY A 365 18.15 11.16 10.92
CA GLY A 365 17.05 11.90 11.51
C GLY A 365 15.81 11.00 11.68
N SER A 366 14.89 11.39 12.54
CA SER A 366 13.60 10.74 12.67
C SER A 366 12.51 11.60 12.07
N ARG A 367 11.38 10.96 11.72
CA ARG A 367 10.19 11.60 11.17
C ARG A 367 8.94 11.10 11.89
N GLY A 368 7.92 11.95 11.99
CA GLY A 368 6.62 11.55 12.49
C GLY A 368 6.55 11.32 13.99
N SER A 369 5.71 10.40 14.41
CA SER A 369 5.34 10.23 15.82
C SER A 369 6.39 9.55 16.72
N VAL A 370 7.47 9.03 16.16
CA VAL A 370 8.54 8.40 16.97
C VAL A 370 9.18 9.38 17.95
N GLY A 371 9.20 10.67 17.63
CA GLY A 371 9.63 11.75 18.54
C GLY A 371 8.81 11.87 19.82
N SER A 372 7.67 11.18 19.92
CA SER A 372 6.85 11.10 21.14
C SER A 372 7.34 10.04 22.14
N SER A 373 8.31 9.22 21.76
CA SER A 373 8.83 8.14 22.61
C SER A 373 10.17 8.51 23.26
N PHE A 374 10.17 8.61 24.57
CA PHE A 374 11.40 8.84 25.34
C PHE A 374 12.35 7.63 25.30
N VAL A 375 11.82 6.42 25.25
CA VAL A 375 12.62 5.21 25.01
C VAL A 375 13.35 5.29 23.67
N ALA A 376 12.68 5.77 22.62
CA ALA A 376 13.34 6.01 21.32
C ALA A 376 14.46 7.04 21.42
N THR A 377 14.29 8.09 22.23
CA THR A 377 15.36 9.06 22.53
C THR A 377 16.55 8.39 23.22
N MET A 378 16.29 7.57 24.22
CA MET A 378 17.33 6.87 24.98
C MET A 378 18.08 5.84 24.13
N LEU A 379 17.43 5.26 23.12
CA LEU A 379 18.05 4.32 22.18
C LEU A 379 18.72 5.01 20.97
N ASN A 380 18.80 6.33 20.96
CA ASN A 380 19.31 7.14 19.85
C ASN A 380 18.56 6.93 18.51
N ILE A 381 17.32 6.49 18.56
CA ILE A 381 16.45 6.36 17.39
C ILE A 381 15.97 7.73 16.92
N THR A 382 15.68 8.62 17.85
CA THR A 382 15.31 10.02 17.62
C THR A 382 16.15 10.97 18.47
N GLU A 383 16.34 12.18 17.96
CA GLU A 383 16.97 13.27 18.70
C GLU A 383 15.96 14.10 19.51
N VAL A 384 14.67 13.91 19.27
CA VAL A 384 13.60 14.61 19.96
C VAL A 384 13.48 14.09 21.39
N ASN A 385 13.48 14.99 22.37
CA ASN A 385 13.21 14.66 23.76
C ASN A 385 11.75 15.03 24.09
N PRO A 386 10.85 14.06 24.30
CA PRO A 386 9.45 14.33 24.53
C PRO A 386 9.09 14.73 25.96
N LEU A 387 10.03 14.71 26.87
CA LEU A 387 9.81 15.19 28.24
C LEU A 387 9.40 16.68 28.24
N ALA A 388 8.83 17.13 29.33
CA ALA A 388 8.56 18.55 29.52
C ALA A 388 9.83 19.40 29.33
N PRO A 389 9.73 20.65 28.88
CA PRO A 389 10.89 21.55 28.80
C PRO A 389 11.67 21.60 30.09
N HIS A 390 13.00 21.50 30.02
CA HIS A 390 13.83 21.43 31.20
C HIS A 390 15.28 21.86 30.96
N TYR A 391 15.92 22.21 32.07
CA TYR A 391 17.36 22.31 32.18
C TYR A 391 17.90 21.01 32.77
N ARG A 392 19.03 20.54 32.29
CA ARG A 392 19.84 19.50 32.97
C ARG A 392 21.30 19.89 33.01
N CYS A 393 21.94 19.68 34.13
CA CYS A 393 23.35 19.89 34.25
C CYS A 393 24.13 18.66 33.78
N PRO A 394 25.06 18.77 32.82
CA PRO A 394 25.83 17.63 32.34
C PRO A 394 26.91 17.18 33.36
N HIS A 395 27.21 17.99 34.38
CA HIS A 395 28.22 17.68 35.36
C HIS A 395 27.66 17.10 36.68
N CYS A 396 26.69 17.79 37.30
CA CYS A 396 26.14 17.34 38.58
C CYS A 396 24.73 16.75 38.50
N TYR A 397 24.15 16.67 37.29
CA TYR A 397 22.82 16.12 36.99
C TYR A 397 21.65 16.85 37.64
N HIS A 398 21.85 18.08 38.11
CA HIS A 398 20.75 18.92 38.57
C HIS A 398 19.75 19.18 37.40
N THR A 399 18.46 19.05 37.66
CA THR A 399 17.38 19.26 36.66
C THR A 399 16.34 20.22 37.17
N GLU A 400 15.75 20.98 36.25
CA GLU A 400 14.61 21.88 36.49
C GLU A 400 13.60 21.69 35.38
N PHE A 401 12.43 21.12 35.68
CA PHE A 401 11.36 20.84 34.71
C PHE A 401 10.24 21.90 34.74
N PHE A 402 9.73 22.26 33.58
CA PHE A 402 8.62 23.22 33.40
C PHE A 402 7.40 22.48 32.85
N GLU A 403 6.51 22.03 33.74
CA GLU A 403 5.34 21.23 33.42
C GLU A 403 4.04 22.05 33.30
N ASP A 404 4.09 23.36 33.52
CA ASP A 404 2.95 24.26 33.59
C ASP A 404 2.48 24.80 32.22
N GLY A 405 3.13 24.38 31.12
CA GLY A 405 2.79 24.83 29.78
C GLY A 405 3.22 26.25 29.42
N THR A 406 3.95 26.94 30.28
CA THR A 406 4.44 28.32 30.03
C THR A 406 5.53 28.38 28.97
N VAL A 407 6.22 27.27 28.73
CA VAL A 407 7.28 27.13 27.72
C VAL A 407 6.92 25.99 26.78
N GLY A 408 6.93 26.25 25.48
CA GLY A 408 6.57 25.25 24.46
C GLY A 408 7.71 24.34 24.05
N SER A 409 8.97 24.77 24.23
CA SER A 409 10.16 24.00 23.90
C SER A 409 11.29 24.37 24.87
N GLY A 410 12.05 23.36 25.29
CA GLY A 410 13.23 23.59 26.10
C GLY A 410 14.30 24.44 25.40
N PHE A 411 14.31 24.43 24.06
CA PHE A 411 15.21 25.28 23.28
C PHE A 411 14.92 26.78 23.39
N ASP A 412 13.74 27.15 23.86
CA ASP A 412 13.34 28.55 24.10
C ASP A 412 13.67 29.05 25.50
N LEU A 413 14.14 28.16 26.38
CA LEU A 413 14.59 28.54 27.71
C LEU A 413 15.81 29.46 27.63
N PRO A 414 15.91 30.50 28.53
CA PRO A 414 17.10 31.34 28.61
C PRO A 414 18.36 30.56 28.95
N HIS A 415 19.50 31.03 28.47
CA HIS A 415 20.79 30.49 28.86
C HIS A 415 20.96 30.52 30.37
N LYS A 416 21.43 29.42 30.98
CA LYS A 416 21.53 29.30 32.42
C LYS A 416 22.77 28.47 32.83
N VAL A 417 23.44 28.90 33.86
CA VAL A 417 24.44 28.11 34.56
C VAL A 417 23.84 27.36 35.73
N CYS A 418 24.36 26.18 36.04
CA CYS A 418 23.88 25.37 37.14
C CYS A 418 24.03 26.08 38.49
N PRO A 419 23.00 26.22 39.30
CA PRO A 419 23.10 26.86 40.60
C PRO A 419 23.94 26.07 41.60
N LYS A 420 24.19 24.78 41.36
CA LYS A 420 24.95 23.90 42.24
C LYS A 420 26.44 23.84 41.92
N CYS A 421 26.81 23.79 40.64
CA CYS A 421 28.21 23.57 40.24
C CYS A 421 28.75 24.58 39.22
N GLN A 422 27.95 25.58 38.82
CA GLN A 422 28.31 26.65 37.88
C GLN A 422 28.64 26.17 36.46
N THR A 423 28.29 24.95 36.09
CA THR A 423 28.43 24.44 34.74
C THR A 423 27.26 24.93 33.89
N GLU A 424 27.48 25.23 32.62
CA GLU A 424 26.42 25.58 31.67
C GLU A 424 25.42 24.42 31.56
N MET A 425 24.14 24.71 31.72
CA MET A 425 23.07 23.72 31.67
C MET A 425 22.59 23.47 30.23
N VAL A 426 22.31 22.24 29.93
CA VAL A 426 21.66 21.84 28.66
C VAL A 426 20.18 22.13 28.76
N ARG A 427 19.62 22.67 27.68
CA ARG A 427 18.19 22.98 27.51
C ARG A 427 17.58 21.95 26.57
N ASP A 428 16.51 21.29 26.98
CA ASP A 428 15.89 20.23 26.21
C ASP A 428 14.40 20.06 26.57
N GLY A 429 13.70 19.16 25.86
CA GLY A 429 12.32 18.80 26.14
C GLY A 429 11.29 19.60 25.35
N HIS A 430 10.26 18.88 24.85
CA HIS A 430 9.23 19.47 24.01
C HIS A 430 7.79 19.16 24.48
N GLY A 431 7.62 18.48 25.62
CA GLY A 431 6.32 18.22 26.22
C GLY A 431 5.37 17.39 25.34
N ILE A 432 5.85 16.31 24.73
CA ILE A 432 5.06 15.50 23.82
C ILE A 432 4.53 14.24 24.54
N PRO A 433 3.19 14.01 24.55
CA PRO A 433 2.62 12.82 25.16
C PRO A 433 3.00 11.54 24.39
N PHE A 434 3.34 10.46 25.09
CA PHE A 434 3.61 9.15 24.48
C PHE A 434 2.40 8.57 23.72
N ALA A 435 1.19 8.87 24.16
CA ALA A 435 -0.05 8.42 23.53
C ALA A 435 -0.13 8.77 22.04
N VAL A 436 0.52 9.83 21.58
CA VAL A 436 0.60 10.21 20.16
C VAL A 436 1.25 9.10 19.31
N PHE A 437 2.13 8.29 19.89
CA PHE A 437 2.86 7.25 19.19
C PHE A 437 2.10 5.91 19.13
N LEU A 438 1.65 5.41 20.28
CA LEU A 438 1.02 4.09 20.40
C LEU A 438 -0.44 4.12 20.83
N GLY A 439 -1.00 5.28 21.15
CA GLY A 439 -2.27 5.38 21.86
C GLY A 439 -2.11 5.17 23.36
N PHE A 440 -3.22 5.13 24.08
CA PHE A 440 -3.22 4.96 25.53
C PHE A 440 -3.10 3.49 25.97
N HIS A 441 -3.53 2.57 25.10
CA HIS A 441 -3.57 1.12 25.39
C HIS A 441 -2.92 0.27 24.29
N GLY A 442 -2.05 0.87 23.46
CA GLY A 442 -1.41 0.17 22.35
C GLY A 442 -2.33 -0.02 21.14
N GLU A 443 -3.27 0.90 20.94
CA GLU A 443 -4.22 0.87 19.82
C GLU A 443 -3.55 0.99 18.46
N LYS A 444 -2.30 1.38 18.42
CA LYS A 444 -1.53 1.60 17.20
C LYS A 444 -0.20 0.85 17.25
N VAL A 445 0.12 0.15 16.16
CA VAL A 445 1.47 -0.41 15.96
C VAL A 445 2.46 0.75 15.71
N PRO A 446 3.67 0.71 16.31
CA PRO A 446 4.69 1.74 16.09
C PRO A 446 5.07 1.84 14.62
N ASP A 447 5.11 3.08 14.12
CA ASP A 447 5.61 3.42 12.79
C ASP A 447 6.88 4.26 12.99
N ILE A 448 8.02 3.61 12.84
CA ILE A 448 9.33 4.24 13.07
C ILE A 448 9.93 4.62 11.73
N ASP A 449 9.70 5.87 11.33
CA ASP A 449 10.23 6.45 10.11
C ASP A 449 11.61 7.07 10.35
N LEU A 450 12.61 6.62 9.60
CA LEU A 450 14.00 7.06 9.74
C LEU A 450 14.47 7.71 8.43
N ASN A 451 15.05 8.91 8.56
CA ASN A 451 15.63 9.66 7.44
C ASN A 451 17.13 9.38 7.38
N PHE A 452 17.52 8.50 6.47
CA PHE A 452 18.93 8.22 6.16
C PHE A 452 19.43 9.18 5.08
N SER A 453 20.73 9.41 5.03
CA SER A 453 21.33 10.06 3.87
C SER A 453 20.99 9.27 2.60
N GLY A 454 20.59 9.97 1.54
CA GLY A 454 20.33 9.33 0.24
C GLY A 454 21.54 8.55 -0.30
N GLU A 455 22.75 8.98 0.05
CA GLU A 455 23.98 8.27 -0.30
C GLU A 455 24.22 6.98 0.51
N TYR A 456 23.60 6.89 1.68
CA TYR A 456 23.74 5.74 2.58
C TYR A 456 22.55 4.77 2.50
N GLN A 457 21.41 5.17 1.98
CA GLN A 457 20.16 4.41 2.00
C GLN A 457 20.32 2.98 1.50
N SER A 458 21.02 2.77 0.38
CA SER A 458 21.25 1.44 -0.18
C SER A 458 22.05 0.52 0.76
N LYS A 459 23.01 1.08 1.49
CA LYS A 459 23.79 0.34 2.50
C LYS A 459 22.93 -0.03 3.71
N ALA A 460 22.05 0.88 4.14
CA ALA A 460 21.09 0.61 5.21
C ALA A 460 20.11 -0.51 4.82
N HIS A 461 19.58 -0.50 3.58
CA HIS A 461 18.77 -1.59 3.06
C HIS A 461 19.51 -2.92 3.05
N LYS A 462 20.77 -2.93 2.60
CA LYS A 462 21.59 -4.14 2.61
C LYS A 462 21.87 -4.67 4.01
N TYR A 463 22.02 -3.78 4.98
CA TYR A 463 22.23 -4.17 6.38
C TYR A 463 21.02 -4.94 6.96
N THR A 464 19.81 -4.67 6.51
CA THR A 464 18.64 -5.48 6.89
C THR A 464 18.76 -6.93 6.44
N GLU A 465 19.39 -7.18 5.29
CA GLU A 465 19.66 -8.54 4.80
C GLU A 465 20.69 -9.27 5.68
N GLU A 466 21.67 -8.53 6.22
CA GLU A 466 22.64 -9.08 7.19
C GLU A 466 21.97 -9.45 8.52
N LEU A 467 21.01 -8.63 8.98
CA LEU A 467 20.29 -8.85 10.24
C LEU A 467 19.30 -10.02 10.16
N PHE A 468 18.57 -10.14 9.07
CA PHE A 468 17.40 -11.04 8.97
C PHE A 468 17.57 -12.19 7.99
N GLY A 469 18.57 -12.13 7.11
CA GLY A 469 18.76 -13.03 5.99
C GLY A 469 18.14 -12.49 4.70
N ARG A 470 18.80 -12.74 3.57
CA ARG A 470 18.41 -12.23 2.26
C ARG A 470 17.01 -12.71 1.84
N ASP A 471 16.67 -13.95 2.18
CA ASP A 471 15.38 -14.57 1.80
C ASP A 471 14.21 -14.13 2.70
N ASN A 472 14.48 -13.31 3.72
CA ASN A 472 13.51 -12.82 4.68
C ASN A 472 13.23 -11.31 4.58
N VAL A 473 13.81 -10.66 3.57
CA VAL A 473 13.69 -9.21 3.40
C VAL A 473 13.20 -8.90 1.98
N PHE A 474 12.11 -8.14 1.89
CA PHE A 474 11.48 -7.76 0.63
C PHE A 474 11.17 -6.28 0.63
N ARG A 475 11.19 -5.66 -0.55
CA ARG A 475 10.68 -4.28 -0.68
C ARG A 475 9.16 -4.29 -0.58
N ALA A 476 8.60 -3.28 0.06
CA ALA A 476 7.15 -3.10 0.08
C ALA A 476 6.66 -2.76 -1.33
N GLY A 477 5.76 -3.58 -1.87
CA GLY A 477 5.20 -3.39 -3.21
C GLY A 477 4.13 -2.30 -3.24
N THR A 478 4.06 -1.60 -4.36
CA THR A 478 3.03 -0.61 -4.65
C THR A 478 2.38 -0.87 -6.01
N LEU A 479 1.13 -0.43 -6.17
CA LEU A 479 0.41 -0.48 -7.43
C LEU A 479 0.34 0.90 -8.06
N GLY A 480 0.84 1.03 -9.29
CA GLY A 480 0.67 2.22 -10.11
C GLY A 480 -0.63 2.12 -10.92
N THR A 481 -1.60 2.98 -10.65
CA THR A 481 -2.91 2.96 -11.30
C THR A 481 -3.18 4.26 -12.06
N ILE A 482 -4.21 4.24 -12.92
CA ILE A 482 -4.64 5.42 -13.66
C ILE A 482 -5.28 6.42 -12.69
N ALA A 483 -4.70 7.61 -12.61
CA ALA A 483 -5.26 8.75 -11.88
C ALA A 483 -6.26 9.53 -12.75
N LYS A 484 -7.08 10.39 -12.12
CA LYS A 484 -8.12 11.19 -12.79
C LYS A 484 -7.59 11.99 -13.98
N ALA A 485 -6.46 12.69 -13.83
CA ALA A 485 -5.87 13.49 -14.91
C ALA A 485 -5.44 12.62 -16.10
N THR A 486 -4.86 11.47 -15.83
CA THR A 486 -4.48 10.50 -16.87
C THR A 486 -5.70 9.92 -17.55
N ALA A 487 -6.74 9.54 -16.80
CA ALA A 487 -8.01 9.06 -17.36
C ALA A 487 -8.65 10.11 -18.28
N TYR A 488 -8.68 11.37 -17.85
CA TYR A 488 -9.16 12.49 -18.69
C TYR A 488 -8.39 12.55 -20.02
N GLY A 489 -7.06 12.44 -19.98
CA GLY A 489 -6.21 12.43 -21.16
C GLY A 489 -6.52 11.28 -22.11
N TYR A 490 -6.74 10.05 -21.61
CA TYR A 490 -7.12 8.90 -22.45
C TYR A 490 -8.44 9.13 -23.16
N VAL A 491 -9.48 9.56 -22.45
CA VAL A 491 -10.81 9.81 -23.05
C VAL A 491 -10.74 10.92 -24.08
N LYS A 492 -10.11 12.04 -23.75
CA LYS A 492 -9.95 13.19 -24.64
C LYS A 492 -9.24 12.80 -25.93
N LYS A 493 -8.08 12.14 -25.83
CA LYS A 493 -7.28 11.69 -26.97
C LYS A 493 -8.04 10.69 -27.85
N TYR A 494 -8.83 9.79 -27.25
CA TYR A 494 -9.66 8.85 -28.00
C TYR A 494 -10.65 9.55 -28.92
N TYR A 495 -11.39 10.54 -28.41
CA TYR A 495 -12.37 11.29 -29.20
C TYR A 495 -11.74 12.27 -30.20
N GLU A 496 -10.63 12.91 -29.84
CA GLU A 496 -9.86 13.77 -30.76
C GLU A 496 -9.34 12.96 -31.96
N GLY A 497 -8.79 11.77 -31.72
CA GLY A 497 -8.31 10.87 -32.77
C GLY A 497 -9.39 10.41 -33.75
N ARG A 498 -10.67 10.51 -33.36
CA ARG A 498 -11.84 10.18 -34.16
C ARG A 498 -12.50 11.40 -34.79
N ASN A 499 -11.95 12.60 -34.63
CA ASN A 499 -12.58 13.86 -35.02
C ASN A 499 -13.99 14.05 -34.44
N GLN A 500 -14.23 13.57 -33.23
CA GLN A 500 -15.51 13.63 -32.52
C GLN A 500 -15.34 14.41 -31.19
N PRO A 501 -15.28 15.73 -31.22
CA PRO A 501 -15.11 16.50 -29.99
C PRO A 501 -16.31 16.32 -29.06
N VAL A 502 -16.03 16.06 -27.80
CA VAL A 502 -17.04 15.88 -26.73
C VAL A 502 -16.86 16.92 -25.65
N ARG A 503 -17.94 17.21 -24.93
CA ARG A 503 -17.91 18.17 -23.80
C ARG A 503 -17.11 17.60 -22.63
N SER A 504 -16.43 18.50 -21.88
CA SER A 504 -15.67 18.10 -20.68
C SER A 504 -16.51 17.30 -19.69
N ALA A 505 -17.77 17.70 -19.46
CA ALA A 505 -18.69 16.96 -18.58
C ALA A 505 -18.91 15.49 -19.02
N TYR A 506 -18.94 15.23 -20.33
CA TYR A 506 -19.03 13.86 -20.84
C TYR A 506 -17.76 13.08 -20.54
N ILE A 507 -16.58 13.69 -20.74
CA ILE A 507 -15.29 13.09 -20.40
C ILE A 507 -15.24 12.77 -18.89
N GLU A 508 -15.62 13.73 -18.06
CA GLU A 508 -15.67 13.57 -16.60
C GLU A 508 -16.58 12.43 -16.16
N GLY A 509 -17.67 12.20 -16.85
CA GLY A 509 -18.59 11.08 -16.61
C GLY A 509 -17.97 9.71 -16.87
N LEU A 510 -16.99 9.60 -17.77
CA LEU A 510 -16.29 8.35 -18.09
C LEU A 510 -15.07 8.08 -17.18
N ILE A 511 -14.50 9.12 -16.56
CA ILE A 511 -13.29 9.01 -15.72
C ILE A 511 -13.40 7.94 -14.63
N PRO A 512 -14.49 7.84 -13.84
CA PRO A 512 -14.56 6.84 -12.77
C PRO A 512 -14.41 5.39 -13.25
N GLY A 513 -14.79 5.12 -14.51
CA GLY A 513 -14.64 3.79 -15.10
C GLY A 513 -13.19 3.41 -15.41
N LEU A 514 -12.31 4.38 -15.63
CA LEU A 514 -10.89 4.17 -15.97
C LEU A 514 -9.93 4.38 -14.77
N VAL A 515 -10.34 5.15 -13.77
CA VAL A 515 -9.54 5.35 -12.56
C VAL A 515 -9.31 4.01 -11.86
N ASP A 516 -8.14 3.84 -11.26
CA ASP A 516 -7.70 2.63 -10.55
C ASP A 516 -7.41 1.41 -11.43
N VAL A 517 -7.46 1.51 -12.76
CA VAL A 517 -6.91 0.47 -13.64
C VAL A 517 -5.39 0.42 -13.46
N LYS A 518 -4.87 -0.78 -13.21
CA LYS A 518 -3.44 -1.00 -13.02
C LYS A 518 -2.65 -0.71 -14.30
N ARG A 519 -1.63 0.11 -14.19
CA ARG A 519 -0.65 0.40 -15.25
C ARG A 519 0.67 -0.31 -15.04
N THR A 520 1.13 -0.34 -13.80
CA THR A 520 2.42 -0.91 -13.43
C THR A 520 2.43 -1.28 -11.95
N THR A 521 3.50 -1.91 -11.53
CA THR A 521 3.84 -2.08 -10.12
C THR A 521 5.10 -1.29 -9.80
N GLY A 522 5.31 -0.99 -8.54
CA GLY A 522 6.47 -0.25 -8.07
C GLY A 522 6.92 -0.75 -6.72
N GLN A 523 7.89 -0.04 -6.16
CA GLN A 523 8.37 -0.27 -4.81
C GLN A 523 8.16 0.99 -3.97
N HIS A 524 7.83 0.83 -2.70
CA HIS A 524 7.81 1.94 -1.76
C HIS A 524 9.25 2.48 -1.61
N PRO A 525 9.46 3.81 -1.65
CA PRO A 525 10.83 4.38 -1.70
C PRO A 525 11.71 3.98 -0.52
N GLY A 526 11.16 3.77 0.65
CA GLY A 526 11.91 3.42 1.85
C GLY A 526 11.46 2.13 2.55
N GLY A 527 10.35 1.54 2.13
CA GLY A 527 9.71 0.42 2.83
C GLY A 527 10.40 -0.93 2.60
N ILE A 528 10.85 -1.52 3.69
CA ILE A 528 11.39 -2.89 3.74
C ILE A 528 10.44 -3.74 4.57
N VAL A 529 9.97 -4.84 3.99
CA VAL A 529 9.15 -5.84 4.70
C VAL A 529 10.06 -6.94 5.22
N VAL A 530 9.98 -7.22 6.51
CA VAL A 530 10.77 -8.26 7.18
C VAL A 530 9.86 -9.42 7.54
N VAL A 531 10.24 -10.62 7.09
CA VAL A 531 9.54 -11.87 7.35
C VAL A 531 10.30 -12.66 8.40
N PRO A 532 9.65 -13.15 9.48
CA PRO A 532 10.30 -14.03 10.45
C PRO A 532 10.87 -15.29 9.77
N ARG A 533 12.01 -15.77 10.26
CA ARG A 533 12.70 -16.94 9.66
C ARG A 533 11.89 -18.23 9.64
N ASN A 534 10.91 -18.35 10.52
CA ASN A 534 10.01 -19.50 10.60
C ASN A 534 8.73 -19.35 9.77
N LEU A 535 8.57 -18.26 9.03
CA LEU A 535 7.42 -17.99 8.18
C LEU A 535 7.86 -17.94 6.71
N ASP A 536 7.15 -18.67 5.84
CA ASP A 536 7.27 -18.53 4.40
C ASP A 536 6.47 -17.31 3.95
N ILE A 537 7.06 -16.42 3.16
CA ILE A 537 6.38 -15.22 2.62
C ILE A 537 5.09 -15.57 1.87
N HIS A 538 5.03 -16.75 1.24
CA HIS A 538 3.86 -17.21 0.49
C HIS A 538 2.63 -17.54 1.35
N TYR A 539 2.77 -17.49 2.67
CA TYR A 539 1.63 -17.43 3.59
C TYR A 539 0.86 -16.12 3.49
N ILE A 540 1.56 -15.06 3.11
CA ILE A 540 1.04 -13.69 3.14
C ILE A 540 0.81 -13.17 1.72
N THR A 541 1.82 -13.28 0.86
CA THR A 541 1.82 -12.68 -0.48
C THR A 541 2.73 -13.44 -1.43
N PRO A 542 2.43 -13.46 -2.74
CA PRO A 542 3.46 -13.71 -3.73
C PRO A 542 4.51 -12.59 -3.73
N VAL A 543 5.59 -12.80 -4.43
CA VAL A 543 6.65 -11.79 -4.64
C VAL A 543 6.93 -11.63 -6.13
N SER A 544 7.37 -10.45 -6.53
CA SER A 544 7.61 -10.11 -7.93
C SER A 544 8.64 -8.99 -8.07
N TYR A 545 9.11 -8.74 -9.30
CA TYR A 545 9.95 -7.59 -9.58
C TYR A 545 9.10 -6.32 -9.74
N PRO A 546 9.55 -5.17 -9.23
CA PRO A 546 8.86 -3.90 -9.47
C PRO A 546 8.87 -3.56 -10.96
N ALA A 547 7.73 -3.12 -11.48
CA ALA A 547 7.53 -2.80 -12.91
C ALA A 547 7.86 -3.96 -13.88
N ASP A 548 7.82 -5.21 -13.41
CA ASP A 548 8.24 -6.41 -14.15
C ASP A 548 9.71 -6.35 -14.63
N ASP A 549 10.55 -5.57 -13.95
CA ASP A 549 11.96 -5.36 -14.31
C ASP A 549 12.89 -6.28 -13.50
N GLU A 550 13.31 -7.37 -14.13
CA GLU A 550 14.27 -8.32 -13.56
C GLU A 550 15.64 -7.71 -13.23
N ASN A 551 16.00 -6.59 -13.90
CA ASN A 551 17.26 -5.89 -13.69
C ASN A 551 17.21 -4.88 -12.54
N SER A 552 16.06 -4.67 -11.92
CA SER A 552 15.89 -3.77 -10.78
C SER A 552 16.76 -4.14 -9.57
N GLY A 553 17.17 -5.41 -9.47
CA GLY A 553 17.94 -5.94 -8.35
C GLY A 553 17.16 -6.06 -7.04
N THR A 554 15.85 -5.83 -7.06
CA THR A 554 14.97 -5.88 -5.88
C THR A 554 13.78 -6.80 -6.11
N ILE A 555 13.32 -7.45 -5.03
CA ILE A 555 12.10 -8.26 -5.01
C ILE A 555 11.11 -7.57 -4.10
N THR A 556 9.88 -7.36 -4.59
CA THR A 556 8.81 -6.71 -3.87
C THR A 556 7.72 -7.70 -3.47
N THR A 557 6.93 -7.33 -2.45
CA THR A 557 5.65 -7.99 -2.24
C THR A 557 4.76 -7.78 -3.46
N HIS A 558 4.06 -8.85 -3.88
CA HIS A 558 3.13 -8.78 -5.02
C HIS A 558 1.86 -8.01 -4.67
N PHE A 559 1.33 -8.22 -3.46
CA PHE A 559 0.24 -7.40 -2.93
C PHE A 559 0.73 -6.00 -2.61
N ASP A 560 -0.12 -5.02 -2.81
CA ASP A 560 0.11 -3.67 -2.28
C ASP A 560 0.32 -3.75 -0.76
N TYR A 561 1.36 -3.09 -0.27
CA TYR A 561 1.70 -3.18 1.15
C TYR A 561 0.56 -2.76 2.08
N HIS A 562 -0.26 -1.79 1.70
CA HIS A 562 -1.41 -1.36 2.51
C HIS A 562 -2.46 -2.47 2.73
N SER A 563 -2.44 -3.51 1.89
CA SER A 563 -3.33 -4.68 2.03
C SER A 563 -2.81 -5.73 3.02
N ILE A 564 -1.56 -5.64 3.43
CA ILE A 564 -0.88 -6.62 4.31
C ILE A 564 -0.13 -5.96 5.48
N ASN A 565 -0.33 -4.67 5.71
CA ASN A 565 0.40 -3.89 6.71
C ASN A 565 0.11 -4.28 8.16
N ASP A 566 -0.95 -5.01 8.41
CA ASP A 566 -1.32 -5.58 9.70
C ASP A 566 -0.73 -6.97 9.96
N ARG A 567 0.00 -7.53 8.97
CA ARG A 567 0.57 -8.88 9.02
C ARG A 567 2.08 -8.92 9.14
N LEU A 568 2.77 -8.03 8.45
CA LEU A 568 4.24 -8.01 8.38
C LEU A 568 4.81 -6.67 8.83
N VAL A 569 5.94 -6.74 9.52
CA VAL A 569 6.69 -5.54 9.92
C VAL A 569 7.27 -4.87 8.68
N LYS A 570 6.99 -3.59 8.55
CA LYS A 570 7.64 -2.70 7.59
C LYS A 570 8.63 -1.79 8.32
N LEU A 571 9.83 -1.71 7.82
CA LEU A 571 10.84 -0.74 8.23
C LEU A 571 10.90 0.37 7.19
N ASP A 572 10.73 1.61 7.60
CA ASP A 572 10.84 2.76 6.69
C ASP A 572 12.24 3.37 6.76
N ILE A 573 13.07 2.98 5.81
CA ILE A 573 14.44 3.47 5.60
C ILE A 573 14.39 4.49 4.47
N LEU A 574 14.08 5.74 4.83
CA LEU A 574 13.84 6.80 3.87
C LEU A 574 15.15 7.48 3.49
N GLY A 575 15.38 7.71 2.19
CA GLY A 575 16.47 8.56 1.72
C GLY A 575 16.07 10.04 1.83
N HIS A 576 16.90 10.84 2.46
CA HIS A 576 16.67 12.27 2.66
C HIS A 576 17.93 13.09 2.39
N ASP A 577 17.75 14.34 1.93
CA ASP A 577 18.89 15.19 1.57
C ASP A 577 19.55 15.84 2.81
N ASP A 578 18.80 16.07 3.88
CA ASP A 578 19.30 16.77 5.06
C ASP A 578 20.49 16.06 5.73
N PRO A 579 20.46 14.75 5.99
CA PRO A 579 21.63 14.05 6.52
C PRO A 579 22.85 14.11 5.58
N THR A 580 22.63 14.08 4.27
CA THR A 580 23.69 14.22 3.28
C THR A 580 24.31 15.62 3.32
N MET A 581 23.47 16.66 3.41
CA MET A 581 23.92 18.05 3.48
C MET A 581 24.73 18.29 4.77
N ILE A 582 24.25 17.80 5.90
CA ILE A 582 24.96 17.91 7.18
C ILE A 582 26.32 17.21 7.11
N LYS A 583 26.39 16.02 6.54
CA LYS A 583 27.66 15.31 6.32
C LYS A 583 28.63 16.13 5.44
N MET A 584 28.10 16.72 4.38
CA MET A 584 28.90 17.58 3.49
C MET A 584 29.45 18.81 4.26
N LEU A 585 28.61 19.47 5.06
CA LEU A 585 29.04 20.64 5.85
C LEU A 585 30.10 20.25 6.88
N ASP A 586 29.94 19.16 7.61
CA ASP A 586 30.95 18.64 8.54
C ASP A 586 32.27 18.35 7.82
N THR A 587 32.21 17.76 6.64
CA THR A 587 33.40 17.47 5.82
C THR A 587 34.11 18.75 5.37
N LEU A 588 33.36 19.78 4.93
CA LEU A 588 33.90 21.07 4.54
C LEU A 588 34.55 21.81 5.71
N LEU A 589 34.00 21.66 6.90
CA LEU A 589 34.54 22.24 8.14
C LEU A 589 35.73 21.44 8.71
N GLY A 590 35.96 20.23 8.19
CA GLY A 590 36.99 19.33 8.70
C GLY A 590 36.75 18.80 10.13
N GLN A 591 35.50 18.77 10.56
CA GLN A 591 35.08 18.36 11.89
C GLN A 591 33.83 17.49 11.84
N ASP A 592 34.02 16.19 12.00
CA ASP A 592 32.88 15.26 12.04
C ASP A 592 31.99 15.55 13.29
N GLY A 593 30.68 15.63 13.05
CA GLY A 593 29.69 15.90 14.09
C GLY A 593 29.58 17.35 14.55
N TYR A 594 30.26 18.29 13.90
CA TYR A 594 30.21 19.70 14.26
C TYR A 594 28.79 20.28 14.16
N CYS A 595 28.11 20.04 13.04
CA CYS A 595 26.75 20.55 12.85
C CYS A 595 25.76 20.05 13.90
N LYS A 596 25.90 18.81 14.35
CA LYS A 596 25.07 18.22 15.41
C LYS A 596 25.30 18.86 16.77
N ALA A 597 26.46 19.39 17.01
CA ALA A 597 26.84 20.04 18.27
C ALA A 597 26.46 21.53 18.34
N ILE A 598 25.98 22.12 17.24
CA ILE A 598 25.52 23.52 17.20
C ILE A 598 24.30 23.70 18.12
N PRO A 599 24.34 24.64 19.09
CA PRO A 599 23.20 24.86 19.97
C PRO A 599 22.01 25.50 19.23
N PHE A 600 20.79 25.15 19.62
CA PHE A 600 19.57 25.77 19.10
C PHE A 600 19.33 27.14 19.76
N GLY A 601 18.57 28.00 19.07
CA GLY A 601 18.15 29.30 19.59
C GLY A 601 19.15 30.44 19.31
N ASP A 602 20.04 30.25 18.34
CA ASP A 602 20.91 31.33 17.87
C ASP A 602 20.09 32.52 17.30
N PRO A 603 20.26 33.76 17.82
CA PRO A 603 19.48 34.91 17.37
C PRO A 603 19.64 35.27 15.90
N GLU A 604 20.83 35.13 15.32
CA GLU A 604 21.06 35.41 13.89
C GLU A 604 20.34 34.37 13.00
N THR A 605 20.30 33.12 13.43
CA THR A 605 19.55 32.06 12.74
C THR A 605 18.06 32.32 12.83
N MET A 606 17.53 32.71 13.99
CA MET A 606 16.10 33.06 14.13
C MET A 606 15.71 34.29 13.30
N GLU A 607 16.60 35.25 13.09
CA GLU A 607 16.36 36.40 12.24
C GLU A 607 16.09 36.04 10.77
N LEU A 608 16.58 34.87 10.28
CA LEU A 608 16.30 34.37 8.93
C LEU A 608 14.80 34.17 8.69
N PHE A 609 14.04 33.87 9.74
CA PHE A 609 12.58 33.69 9.67
C PHE A 609 11.79 35.00 9.75
N LEU A 610 12.46 36.10 10.04
CA LEU A 610 11.83 37.43 10.17
C LEU A 610 12.24 38.37 9.05
N SER A 611 13.47 38.25 8.55
CA SER A 611 14.03 39.15 7.55
C SER A 611 15.20 38.52 6.80
N THR A 612 15.78 39.29 5.89
CA THR A 612 16.98 38.88 5.11
C THR A 612 18.30 39.42 5.71
N LYS A 613 18.25 40.07 6.88
CA LYS A 613 19.42 40.77 7.48
C LYS A 613 20.58 39.84 7.75
N SER A 614 20.35 38.66 8.30
CA SER A 614 21.41 37.67 8.59
C SER A 614 22.15 37.19 7.35
N LEU A 615 21.49 37.24 6.18
CA LEU A 615 22.12 36.92 4.89
C LEU A 615 22.89 38.12 4.30
N ARG A 616 22.76 39.31 4.90
CA ARG A 616 23.37 40.55 4.41
C ARG A 616 22.96 40.93 2.98
N VAL A 617 21.71 40.60 2.63
CA VAL A 617 21.08 40.95 1.33
C VAL A 617 19.75 41.64 1.57
N THR A 618 19.28 42.37 0.54
CA THR A 618 17.95 43.00 0.60
C THR A 618 16.87 42.05 0.04
N PRO A 619 15.60 42.24 0.41
CA PRO A 619 14.50 41.49 -0.17
C PRO A 619 14.43 41.56 -1.68
N GLU A 620 14.76 42.68 -2.28
CA GLU A 620 14.74 42.89 -3.74
C GLU A 620 15.81 42.04 -4.44
N GLN A 621 16.98 41.84 -3.78
CA GLN A 621 18.08 41.05 -4.36
C GLN A 621 17.75 39.58 -4.47
N ILE A 622 16.93 39.02 -3.57
CA ILE A 622 16.62 37.60 -3.52
C ILE A 622 15.13 37.29 -3.74
N GLY A 623 14.28 38.30 -3.89
CA GLY A 623 12.85 38.14 -4.20
C GLY A 623 12.02 37.56 -3.07
N THR A 624 12.44 37.75 -1.80
CA THR A 624 11.69 37.31 -0.62
C THR A 624 11.99 38.17 0.57
N ASN A 625 11.01 38.33 1.46
CA ASN A 625 11.14 39.13 2.69
C ASN A 625 11.81 38.36 3.83
N VAL A 626 11.93 37.05 3.73
CA VAL A 626 12.54 36.19 4.74
C VAL A 626 13.73 35.41 4.16
N GLY A 627 14.70 35.07 5.00
CA GLY A 627 15.96 34.45 4.59
C GLY A 627 15.95 32.94 4.50
N THR A 628 14.81 32.29 4.22
CA THR A 628 14.63 30.85 4.38
C THR A 628 14.70 30.04 3.08
N PHE A 629 15.16 30.61 1.96
CA PHE A 629 15.26 29.89 0.68
C PHE A 629 16.06 28.58 0.77
N GLY A 630 17.19 28.60 1.47
CA GLY A 630 18.07 27.46 1.65
C GLY A 630 17.74 26.59 2.86
N VAL A 631 16.67 26.92 3.60
CA VAL A 631 16.26 26.13 4.77
C VAL A 631 15.29 25.05 4.29
N PRO A 632 15.57 23.76 4.52
CA PRO A 632 14.68 22.67 4.12
C PRO A 632 13.25 22.87 4.61
N GLU A 633 12.28 22.60 3.75
CA GLU A 633 10.84 22.74 3.98
C GLU A 633 10.33 24.16 4.23
N CYS A 634 11.21 25.16 4.39
CA CYS A 634 10.87 26.56 4.62
C CYS A 634 11.09 27.48 3.40
N GLY A 635 11.58 26.93 2.29
CA GLY A 635 11.97 27.70 1.10
C GLY A 635 10.88 27.84 0.04
N THR A 636 9.79 27.11 0.10
CA THR A 636 8.67 27.22 -0.87
C THR A 636 7.92 28.53 -0.69
N LEU A 637 7.32 29.05 -1.77
CA LEU A 637 6.51 30.29 -1.70
C LEU A 637 5.41 30.19 -0.64
N PHE A 638 4.72 29.06 -0.58
CA PHE A 638 3.64 28.83 0.38
C PHE A 638 4.12 28.94 1.83
N VAL A 639 5.22 28.29 2.17
CA VAL A 639 5.76 28.31 3.54
C VAL A 639 6.40 29.65 3.87
N ARG A 640 7.08 30.31 2.93
CA ARG A 640 7.61 31.67 3.16
C ARG A 640 6.51 32.69 3.48
N GLN A 641 5.39 32.64 2.77
CA GLN A 641 4.23 33.47 3.08
C GLN A 641 3.64 33.16 4.45
N MET A 642 3.57 31.89 4.83
CA MET A 642 3.15 31.46 6.17
C MET A 642 4.08 32.01 7.25
N ILE A 643 5.39 31.94 7.04
CA ILE A 643 6.40 32.51 7.95
C ILE A 643 6.22 34.04 8.08
N GLU A 644 5.96 34.74 7.00
CA GLU A 644 5.67 36.20 7.03
C GLU A 644 4.40 36.52 7.82
N ASP A 645 3.37 35.70 7.74
CA ASP A 645 2.12 35.88 8.49
C ASP A 645 2.32 35.58 9.99
N VAL A 646 3.00 34.50 10.33
CA VAL A 646 3.23 34.04 11.72
C VAL A 646 4.25 34.90 12.46
N LYS A 647 5.31 35.35 11.79
CA LYS A 647 6.45 36.07 12.38
C LYS A 647 7.01 35.35 13.61
N PRO A 648 7.60 34.16 13.44
CA PRO A 648 8.01 33.33 14.56
C PRO A 648 9.01 34.03 15.48
N LYS A 649 8.80 33.90 16.77
CA LYS A 649 9.63 34.56 17.82
C LYS A 649 10.59 33.57 18.48
N ASN A 650 10.29 32.29 18.40
CA ASN A 650 10.99 31.23 19.12
C ASN A 650 10.91 29.90 18.37
N PHE A 651 11.57 28.87 18.88
CA PHE A 651 11.58 27.55 18.27
C PHE A 651 10.20 26.88 18.30
N SER A 652 9.41 27.10 19.33
CA SER A 652 8.03 26.61 19.42
C SER A 652 7.17 27.10 18.26
N ASP A 653 7.30 28.37 17.87
CA ASP A 653 6.59 28.92 16.71
C ASP A 653 7.00 28.22 15.40
N LEU A 654 8.28 27.84 15.26
CA LEU A 654 8.76 27.07 14.11
C LEU A 654 8.15 25.66 14.05
N LEU A 655 7.93 25.02 15.21
CA LEU A 655 7.24 23.72 15.28
C LEU A 655 5.77 23.87 14.82
N HIS A 656 5.08 24.92 15.22
CA HIS A 656 3.72 25.22 14.77
C HIS A 656 3.67 25.46 13.25
N ILE A 657 4.61 26.21 12.69
CA ILE A 657 4.72 26.45 11.25
C ILE A 657 4.90 25.12 10.49
N SER A 658 5.76 24.24 10.99
CA SER A 658 5.93 22.89 10.42
C SER A 658 4.61 22.10 10.44
N GLY A 659 3.84 22.19 11.52
CA GLY A 659 2.51 21.59 11.61
C GLY A 659 1.53 22.15 10.58
N TYR A 660 1.44 23.45 10.43
CA TYR A 660 0.56 24.11 9.45
C TYR A 660 0.89 23.72 8.02
N SER A 661 2.17 23.54 7.68
CA SER A 661 2.62 23.24 6.31
C SER A 661 2.40 21.79 5.89
N HIS A 662 2.31 20.86 6.85
CA HIS A 662 2.20 19.42 6.59
C HIS A 662 0.78 18.87 6.62
N GLY A 663 -0.19 19.63 7.14
CA GLY A 663 -1.58 19.20 7.25
C GLY A 663 -2.45 19.68 6.08
N THR A 664 -3.36 18.83 5.63
CA THR A 664 -4.37 19.23 4.64
C THR A 664 -5.42 20.13 5.30
N ASN A 665 -5.64 21.32 4.73
CA ASN A 665 -6.63 22.32 5.21
C ASN A 665 -6.37 22.81 6.64
N VAL A 666 -5.14 22.74 7.12
CA VAL A 666 -4.78 23.25 8.45
C VAL A 666 -4.53 24.75 8.43
N TRP A 667 -3.91 25.27 7.38
CA TRP A 667 -3.48 26.67 7.28
C TRP A 667 -4.53 27.58 6.62
N LEU A 668 -4.77 27.42 5.32
CA LEU A 668 -5.65 28.30 4.54
C LEU A 668 -7.10 28.23 5.03
N ASN A 669 -7.68 29.41 5.25
CA ASN A 669 -9.06 29.57 5.76
C ASN A 669 -9.28 28.87 7.12
N ASN A 670 -8.23 28.77 7.93
CA ASN A 670 -8.25 28.13 9.24
C ASN A 670 -7.23 28.82 10.18
N ALA A 671 -6.10 28.19 10.49
CA ALA A 671 -5.10 28.80 11.38
C ALA A 671 -4.60 30.15 10.86
N GLN A 672 -4.49 30.36 9.56
CA GLN A 672 -4.12 31.65 8.97
C GLN A 672 -5.04 32.78 9.40
N ASP A 673 -6.35 32.56 9.40
CA ASP A 673 -7.33 33.58 9.77
C ASP A 673 -7.18 33.96 11.24
N LEU A 674 -7.01 32.97 12.13
CA LEU A 674 -6.78 33.18 13.56
C LEU A 674 -5.48 33.96 13.82
N ILE A 675 -4.41 33.66 13.13
CA ILE A 675 -3.14 34.38 13.22
C ILE A 675 -3.30 35.83 12.74
N LYS A 676 -4.02 36.07 11.65
CA LYS A 676 -4.31 37.42 11.15
C LYS A 676 -5.19 38.22 12.09
N GLU A 677 -6.06 37.57 12.85
CA GLU A 677 -6.87 38.16 13.93
C GLU A 677 -6.04 38.45 15.19
N GLY A 678 -4.77 38.08 15.22
CA GLY A 678 -3.84 38.34 16.33
C GLY A 678 -3.79 37.25 17.40
N LYS A 679 -4.35 36.05 17.12
CA LYS A 679 -4.20 34.89 17.99
C LYS A 679 -2.77 34.39 17.97
N PRO A 680 -2.17 34.07 19.12
CA PRO A 680 -0.85 33.42 19.14
C PRO A 680 -0.93 31.98 18.64
N THR A 681 0.21 31.41 18.24
CA THR A 681 0.30 30.03 17.71
C THR A 681 -0.25 28.99 18.69
N GLU A 682 -0.05 29.18 19.98
CA GLU A 682 -0.51 28.28 21.05
C GLU A 682 -2.03 28.16 21.16
N GLU A 683 -2.77 29.17 20.67
CA GLU A 683 -4.24 29.15 20.63
C GLU A 683 -4.80 28.54 19.33
N THR A 684 -3.95 28.00 18.47
CA THR A 684 -4.34 27.39 17.20
C THR A 684 -4.04 25.88 17.20
N ILE A 685 -4.69 25.14 16.31
CA ILE A 685 -4.38 23.74 16.06
C ILE A 685 -3.40 23.66 14.89
N SER A 686 -2.17 23.23 15.18
CA SER A 686 -1.11 23.05 14.18
C SER A 686 -0.75 21.58 13.97
N THR A 687 -0.82 20.77 15.03
CA THR A 687 -0.49 19.35 15.01
C THR A 687 -1.69 18.50 15.46
N ARG A 688 -1.64 17.20 15.18
CA ARG A 688 -2.67 16.28 15.67
C ARG A 688 -2.70 16.18 17.20
N ASP A 689 -1.56 16.35 17.85
CA ASP A 689 -1.45 16.38 19.32
C ASP A 689 -2.35 17.46 19.89
N ASP A 690 -2.39 18.63 19.26
CA ASP A 690 -3.22 19.76 19.68
C ASP A 690 -4.70 19.36 19.68
N ILE A 691 -5.16 18.60 18.69
CA ILE A 691 -6.54 18.08 18.64
C ILE A 691 -6.82 17.19 19.85
N MET A 692 -5.96 16.22 20.10
CA MET A 692 -6.12 15.25 21.19
C MET A 692 -6.12 15.97 22.55
N ASN A 693 -5.12 16.80 22.78
CA ASN A 693 -4.97 17.54 24.04
C ASN A 693 -6.14 18.50 24.30
N TYR A 694 -6.58 19.23 23.28
CA TYR A 694 -7.75 20.10 23.38
C TYR A 694 -9.02 19.33 23.77
N LEU A 695 -9.24 18.18 23.14
CA LEU A 695 -10.42 17.35 23.44
C LEU A 695 -10.37 16.78 24.87
N ILE A 696 -9.20 16.35 25.33
CA ILE A 696 -9.02 15.87 26.72
C ILE A 696 -9.27 17.00 27.70
N GLU A 697 -8.74 18.19 27.42
CA GLU A 697 -8.96 19.39 28.27
C GLU A 697 -10.46 19.76 28.36
N LYS A 698 -11.22 19.53 27.29
CA LYS A 698 -12.68 19.73 27.28
C LYS A 698 -13.47 18.59 27.89
N GLY A 699 -12.84 17.55 28.41
CA GLY A 699 -13.48 16.45 29.14
C GLY A 699 -13.77 15.20 28.30
N VAL A 700 -13.30 15.12 27.07
CA VAL A 700 -13.41 13.89 26.27
C VAL A 700 -12.50 12.82 26.88
N GLU A 701 -13.00 11.58 26.99
CA GLU A 701 -12.20 10.44 27.46
C GLU A 701 -10.95 10.26 26.58
N PRO A 702 -9.75 10.01 27.17
CA PRO A 702 -8.48 9.99 26.43
C PRO A 702 -8.43 9.08 25.21
N SER A 703 -8.89 7.83 25.29
CA SER A 703 -8.90 6.91 24.15
C SER A 703 -9.87 7.37 23.04
N MET A 704 -11.00 7.97 23.42
CA MET A 704 -11.93 8.56 22.48
C MET A 704 -11.31 9.79 21.78
N ALA A 705 -10.61 10.66 22.53
CA ALA A 705 -9.90 11.80 21.98
C ALA A 705 -8.81 11.37 20.99
N PHE A 706 -8.05 10.34 21.32
CA PHE A 706 -7.09 9.72 20.40
C PHE A 706 -7.77 9.19 19.13
N GLY A 707 -8.87 8.47 19.26
CA GLY A 707 -9.65 7.95 18.13
C GLY A 707 -10.17 9.05 17.21
N ILE A 708 -10.65 10.17 17.76
CA ILE A 708 -11.12 11.33 17.00
C ILE A 708 -9.93 12.00 16.28
N MET A 709 -8.82 12.20 16.97
CA MET A 709 -7.60 12.75 16.39
C MET A 709 -7.14 11.93 15.17
N GLU A 710 -7.04 10.60 15.30
CA GLU A 710 -6.65 9.71 14.20
C GLU A 710 -7.66 9.72 13.03
N TRP A 711 -8.93 9.87 13.34
CA TRP A 711 -9.98 9.98 12.31
C TRP A 711 -9.86 11.28 11.51
N CYS A 712 -9.57 12.38 12.20
CA CYS A 712 -9.30 13.69 11.58
C CYS A 712 -8.02 13.64 10.74
N ARG A 713 -6.93 13.11 11.29
CA ARG A 713 -5.63 13.00 10.61
C ARG A 713 -5.73 12.24 9.27
N LYS A 714 -6.52 11.18 9.23
CA LYS A 714 -6.76 10.39 8.01
C LYS A 714 -7.72 11.05 7.02
N GLY A 715 -8.17 12.28 7.29
CA GLY A 715 -9.14 13.02 6.46
C GLY A 715 -10.53 12.38 6.42
N LYS A 716 -10.81 11.42 7.30
CA LYS A 716 -12.09 10.69 7.31
C LYS A 716 -13.21 11.53 7.91
N ALA A 717 -12.90 12.39 8.89
CA ALA A 717 -13.88 13.29 9.48
C ALA A 717 -14.48 14.23 8.43
N PHE A 718 -13.66 14.74 7.51
CA PHE A 718 -14.10 15.59 6.42
C PHE A 718 -14.90 14.82 5.34
N LYS A 719 -14.41 13.64 4.94
CA LYS A 719 -15.01 12.85 3.85
C LYS A 719 -16.28 12.10 4.25
N LYS A 720 -16.34 11.61 5.47
CA LYS A 720 -17.40 10.70 5.96
C LYS A 720 -18.17 11.26 7.17
N GLY A 721 -17.75 12.39 7.71
CA GLY A 721 -18.22 12.91 8.99
C GLY A 721 -17.67 12.11 10.17
N LEU A 722 -17.98 12.55 11.37
CA LEU A 722 -17.66 11.85 12.61
C LEU A 722 -18.60 10.66 12.82
N LYS A 723 -18.09 9.61 13.42
CA LYS A 723 -18.90 8.46 13.82
C LYS A 723 -19.94 8.84 14.89
N PRO A 724 -21.06 8.09 15.02
CA PRO A 724 -22.08 8.41 16.03
C PRO A 724 -21.53 8.52 17.45
N GLU A 725 -20.72 7.57 17.89
CA GLU A 725 -20.08 7.59 19.22
C GLU A 725 -19.13 8.78 19.44
N GLN A 726 -18.43 9.21 18.38
CA GLN A 726 -17.56 10.37 18.43
C GLN A 726 -18.38 11.67 18.56
N LYS A 727 -19.49 11.77 17.83
CA LYS A 727 -20.41 12.93 17.93
C LYS A 727 -21.02 13.03 19.32
N GLU A 728 -21.40 11.90 19.89
CA GLU A 728 -21.97 11.86 21.25
C GLU A 728 -20.93 12.30 22.28
N ALA A 729 -19.69 11.78 22.20
CA ALA A 729 -18.61 12.20 23.08
C ALA A 729 -18.34 13.70 23.03
N LEU A 730 -18.36 14.30 21.83
CA LEU A 730 -18.17 15.75 21.66
C LEU A 730 -19.34 16.60 22.16
N LYS A 731 -20.56 16.04 22.18
CA LYS A 731 -21.73 16.77 22.74
C LYS A 731 -21.74 16.78 24.24
N ASN A 732 -21.16 15.72 24.86
CA ASN A 732 -21.16 15.54 26.31
C ASN A 732 -19.97 16.24 26.99
N ALA A 733 -18.97 16.64 26.22
CA ALA A 733 -17.81 17.42 26.65
C ALA A 733 -18.03 18.95 26.46
#